data_234b6f1d6d0a6bcda12598d7e4f24a46
#
_entry.id   234b6f1d6d0a6bcda12598d7e4f24a46
#
_cell.length_a   1.000
_cell.length_b   1.000
_cell.length_c   1.000
_cell.angle_alpha   90.00
_cell.angle_beta   90.00
_cell.angle_gamma   90.00
#
_symmetry.space_group_name_H-M   'P 1'
#
loop_
_entity.id
_entity.type
_entity.pdbx_description
1 polymer ?
#
loop_
_entity_poly.entity_id
_entity_poly.type
_entity_poly.pdbx_seq_one_letter_code
_entity_poly.pdbx_strand_id
1 'polypeptide(L)'
;MKSLFFYTILFCSFGASAQLQRNPPLVQFVKPIIGTQRMGHTYPGATLPFGMVQLSPDTDTIPYETNGKYNPDVYKYCAGYQYDDNTIVGFSHTHFSGTGHSDLGDILIMPTVGVVQLNPGTAANPKSGFRSPFSHDNEVAQAGYYKVLLNKSNITAELTATTRVGFHQYTFPKSNQSHIILDLVSGIYNYEEKNVWTLVRIINDSTITGYRQTNGWARTRTLYFAIKFSKAFFQYGSKEFAKVNYHGFWGKFDQGKNFPEIAGKQIRMNFDFKTEDLEKIKVKVALSPVSMEGALKNMQAELPGWDFEKTRMAAQQAWNKELNKISIDGSKEEKENFYTAMYHAFINPTIYMDVDGKYKGLDQEIHTAKGFTNYTTFSLWDTYRALHPLFNIIQPKRNNDMVKSMLAHYDQSPLHMLPIWSNSANDNWCMSGYHSVAVIADAILKGNAAGIDANKALDACITTARHRSYDGIGLYIDKGYIPTDKNAVGTSTTLEYAYDDWAIAQLAKKLNRTDVYNEFVKRSQNYKNVFDPSVGFMRAKNSDGKFAKNFDPMSTNGQGFIEGNSWNYTLFVPQYPEQLIKLMGGNQKFIAYLDTLFTMNLPDAFFAETEDITRDGIIGGYVHGNEPSHHVAYLYDYAGAPWKTQERVRMILNMQYHNASDGLGGNDDTGQMSAWYIFSSLGFYPVVPGSDVYAIGSPAVDGAVLHLESGKTFIIDVKNQGDKNVYVQKIELNGKPLKGFKLKHADIMKGGKITFYMSDKPVK
;
A
#
# COMPACT_ATOMS: atom_id res chain seq x y z
N MET A 1 -67.12 -65.51 -2.22
CA MET A 1 -66.48 -64.50 -1.31
C MET A 1 -65.10 -64.28 -1.82
N LYS A 2 -64.88 -63.11 -2.45
CA LYS A 2 -63.62 -62.77 -3.12
C LYS A 2 -62.77 -61.97 -2.12
N SER A 3 -61.57 -62.44 -1.84
CA SER A 3 -60.54 -61.72 -1.00
C SER A 3 -59.68 -60.89 -1.95
N LEU A 4 -59.62 -59.56 -1.64
CA LEU A 4 -58.77 -58.56 -2.35
C LEU A 4 -57.47 -58.41 -1.58
N PHE A 5 -56.34 -58.74 -2.21
CA PHE A 5 -54.99 -58.42 -1.69
C PHE A 5 -54.59 -57.04 -2.19
N PHE A 6 -54.31 -56.07 -1.25
CA PHE A 6 -53.67 -54.78 -1.52
C PHE A 6 -52.15 -54.94 -1.40
N TYR A 7 -51.41 -54.75 -2.51
CA TYR A 7 -49.96 -54.56 -2.48
C TYR A 7 -49.64 -53.10 -2.27
N THR A 8 -49.02 -52.79 -1.13
CA THR A 8 -48.46 -51.45 -0.86
C THR A 8 -47.01 -51.40 -1.37
N ILE A 9 -46.79 -50.63 -2.46
CA ILE A 9 -45.46 -50.37 -2.97
C ILE A 9 -44.85 -49.20 -2.17
N LEU A 10 -43.79 -49.50 -1.38
CA LEU A 10 -43.01 -48.52 -0.65
C LEU A 10 -41.99 -47.91 -1.64
N PHE A 11 -42.22 -46.66 -2.06
CA PHE A 11 -41.23 -45.88 -2.79
C PHE A 11 -40.20 -45.33 -1.78
N CYS A 12 -39.00 -45.94 -1.71
CA CYS A 12 -37.82 -45.34 -1.08
C CYS A 12 -37.27 -44.28 -2.01
N SER A 13 -37.61 -43.03 -1.78
CA SER A 13 -36.92 -41.87 -2.38
C SER A 13 -35.54 -41.68 -1.73
N PHE A 14 -34.50 -42.18 -2.40
CA PHE A 14 -33.13 -41.75 -2.10
C PHE A 14 -32.98 -40.28 -2.47
N GLY A 15 -33.13 -39.40 -1.50
CA GLY A 15 -32.73 -38.01 -1.60
C GLY A 15 -31.20 -37.96 -1.62
N ALA A 16 -30.58 -37.87 -2.79
CA ALA A 16 -29.17 -37.48 -2.90
C ALA A 16 -29.04 -36.03 -2.47
N SER A 17 -28.67 -35.81 -1.20
CA SER A 17 -28.18 -34.53 -0.73
C SER A 17 -26.86 -34.26 -1.47
N ALA A 18 -26.92 -33.53 -2.57
CA ALA A 18 -25.72 -32.91 -3.13
C ALA A 18 -25.17 -31.98 -2.05
N GLN A 19 -24.18 -32.43 -1.28
CA GLN A 19 -23.31 -31.56 -0.51
C GLN A 19 -22.65 -30.63 -1.53
N LEU A 20 -23.14 -29.39 -1.60
CA LEU A 20 -22.41 -28.31 -2.21
C LEU A 20 -21.04 -28.30 -1.53
N GLN A 21 -20.00 -28.77 -2.21
CA GLN A 21 -18.63 -28.52 -1.80
C GLN A 21 -18.47 -27.01 -1.75
N ARG A 22 -18.60 -26.44 -0.56
CA ARG A 22 -18.24 -25.03 -0.34
C ARG A 22 -16.74 -24.97 -0.58
N ASN A 23 -16.34 -24.30 -1.64
CA ASN A 23 -14.93 -23.96 -1.83
C ASN A 23 -14.40 -23.39 -0.52
N PRO A 24 -13.20 -23.81 -0.09
CA PRO A 24 -12.62 -23.31 1.15
C PRO A 24 -12.50 -21.79 1.10
N PRO A 25 -12.65 -21.09 2.27
CA PRO A 25 -12.57 -19.64 2.30
C PRO A 25 -11.20 -19.16 1.79
N LEU A 26 -11.17 -18.17 0.90
CA LEU A 26 -9.95 -17.68 0.24
C LEU A 26 -8.91 -17.11 1.22
N VAL A 27 -9.35 -16.62 2.38
CA VAL A 27 -8.46 -16.14 3.46
C VAL A 27 -7.43 -17.17 3.92
N GLN A 28 -7.67 -18.46 3.72
CA GLN A 28 -6.68 -19.50 4.07
C GLN A 28 -5.42 -19.45 3.20
N PHE A 29 -5.49 -18.85 2.00
CA PHE A 29 -4.37 -18.69 1.10
C PHE A 29 -3.58 -17.40 1.37
N VAL A 30 -4.10 -16.48 2.18
CA VAL A 30 -3.38 -15.25 2.52
C VAL A 30 -2.28 -15.54 3.52
N LYS A 31 -1.07 -15.11 3.19
CA LYS A 31 0.15 -15.23 3.99
C LYS A 31 0.72 -13.84 4.32
N PRO A 32 0.24 -13.14 5.36
CA PRO A 32 0.70 -11.79 5.67
C PRO A 32 2.20 -11.68 6.00
N ILE A 33 2.88 -12.82 6.18
CA ILE A 33 4.34 -12.89 6.37
C ILE A 33 5.13 -12.63 5.06
N ILE A 34 4.52 -12.82 3.89
CA ILE A 34 5.20 -12.55 2.61
C ILE A 34 5.53 -11.04 2.53
N GLY A 35 6.79 -10.71 2.25
CA GLY A 35 7.29 -9.33 2.15
C GLY A 35 7.68 -8.70 3.49
N THR A 36 7.63 -9.43 4.62
CA THR A 36 8.00 -8.90 5.95
C THR A 36 9.51 -9.00 6.24
N GLN A 37 10.29 -9.53 5.32
CA GLN A 37 11.74 -9.60 5.37
C GLN A 37 12.36 -8.75 4.27
N ARG A 38 13.55 -8.21 4.51
CA ARG A 38 14.27 -7.35 3.56
C ARG A 38 13.47 -6.10 3.16
N MET A 39 13.18 -5.92 1.86
CA MET A 39 12.67 -4.68 1.25
C MET A 39 11.17 -4.70 0.92
N GLY A 40 10.43 -5.76 1.23
CA GLY A 40 8.99 -5.79 0.95
C GLY A 40 8.18 -4.79 1.78
N HIS A 41 8.67 -4.45 2.98
CA HIS A 41 8.09 -3.49 3.93
C HIS A 41 6.61 -3.72 4.22
N THR A 42 6.19 -4.99 4.29
CA THR A 42 4.85 -5.37 4.73
C THR A 42 4.86 -5.75 6.22
N TYR A 43 3.69 -5.88 6.82
CA TYR A 43 3.54 -6.26 8.23
C TYR A 43 2.56 -7.42 8.41
N PRO A 44 2.77 -8.30 9.43
CA PRO A 44 1.98 -9.53 9.59
C PRO A 44 0.71 -9.34 10.41
N GLY A 45 0.44 -8.14 10.91
CA GLY A 45 -0.59 -7.86 11.90
C GLY A 45 -2.03 -7.92 11.39
N ALA A 46 -2.96 -7.68 12.30
CA ALA A 46 -4.39 -7.72 12.03
C ALA A 46 -4.91 -6.38 11.50
N THR A 47 -5.48 -6.38 10.31
CA THR A 47 -6.16 -5.23 9.72
C THR A 47 -7.40 -5.69 8.94
N LEU A 48 -8.34 -4.78 8.69
CA LEU A 48 -9.44 -4.97 7.73
C LEU A 48 -9.07 -4.40 6.35
N PRO A 49 -9.76 -4.81 5.28
CA PRO A 49 -9.58 -4.18 3.97
C PRO A 49 -9.77 -2.66 4.09
N PHE A 50 -8.76 -1.88 3.68
CA PHE A 50 -8.76 -0.42 3.73
C PHE A 50 -9.02 0.17 5.14
N GLY A 51 -8.74 -0.57 6.21
CA GLY A 51 -9.02 -0.16 7.59
C GLY A 51 -8.15 1.00 8.06
N MET A 52 -8.69 1.85 8.95
CA MET A 52 -7.92 2.90 9.64
C MET A 52 -6.93 2.31 10.65
N VAL A 53 -7.23 1.13 11.20
CA VAL A 53 -6.38 0.42 12.15
C VAL A 53 -5.55 -0.63 11.42
N GLN A 54 -4.23 -0.55 11.58
CA GLN A 54 -3.25 -1.56 11.21
C GLN A 54 -2.55 -2.01 12.50
N LEU A 55 -3.14 -3.02 13.16
CA LEU A 55 -2.65 -3.52 14.45
C LEU A 55 -1.60 -4.61 14.25
N SER A 56 -0.33 -4.28 14.49
CA SER A 56 0.80 -5.17 14.22
C SER A 56 1.85 -5.15 15.33
N PRO A 57 2.63 -6.24 15.49
CA PRO A 57 3.84 -6.20 16.30
C PRO A 57 4.89 -5.26 15.69
N ASP A 58 5.63 -4.57 16.56
CA ASP A 58 6.82 -3.81 16.23
C ASP A 58 8.06 -4.54 16.78
N THR A 59 9.06 -4.72 15.91
CA THR A 59 10.29 -5.45 16.28
C THR A 59 11.53 -4.57 16.30
N ASP A 60 11.44 -3.31 15.85
CA ASP A 60 12.54 -2.36 15.65
C ASP A 60 13.66 -2.49 16.71
N THR A 61 14.87 -2.78 16.22
CA THR A 61 16.06 -3.00 17.05
C THR A 61 17.15 -1.97 16.80
N ILE A 62 17.00 -1.11 15.80
CA ILE A 62 18.02 -0.19 15.30
C ILE A 62 17.62 1.26 15.62
N PRO A 63 18.53 2.06 16.22
CA PRO A 63 18.26 3.48 16.46
C PRO A 63 18.29 4.27 15.14
N TYR A 64 17.40 5.24 15.01
CA TYR A 64 17.33 6.13 13.86
C TYR A 64 18.64 6.86 13.58
N GLU A 65 19.37 7.24 14.64
CA GLU A 65 20.67 7.90 14.55
C GLU A 65 21.74 7.12 15.31
N THR A 66 22.93 7.08 14.72
CA THR A 66 24.13 6.55 15.36
C THR A 66 25.22 7.62 15.28
N ASN A 67 25.75 8.05 16.44
CA ASN A 67 26.76 9.13 16.53
C ASN A 67 26.32 10.46 15.88
N GLY A 68 25.04 10.82 16.01
CA GLY A 68 24.45 12.05 15.46
C GLY A 68 24.29 12.05 13.94
N LYS A 69 24.32 10.89 13.32
CA LYS A 69 24.08 10.72 11.89
C LYS A 69 22.95 9.72 11.66
N TYR A 70 22.14 9.96 10.63
CA TYR A 70 21.16 9.01 10.17
C TYR A 70 21.78 7.63 9.94
N ASN A 71 21.11 6.61 10.42
CA ASN A 71 21.52 5.22 10.27
C ASN A 71 20.69 4.55 9.14
N PRO A 72 21.26 4.30 7.94
CA PRO A 72 20.50 3.75 6.83
C PRO A 72 19.93 2.35 7.10
N ASP A 73 20.50 1.61 8.06
CA ASP A 73 19.99 0.28 8.42
C ASP A 73 18.58 0.30 9.02
N VAL A 74 18.06 1.48 9.45
CA VAL A 74 16.68 1.59 9.93
C VAL A 74 15.65 1.45 8.79
N TYR A 75 16.06 1.65 7.55
CA TYR A 75 15.20 1.58 6.38
C TYR A 75 14.39 0.28 6.31
N LYS A 76 14.99 -0.83 6.69
CA LYS A 76 14.29 -2.13 6.76
C LYS A 76 13.08 -2.17 7.71
N TYR A 77 12.95 -1.19 8.63
CA TYR A 77 11.83 -1.12 9.58
C TYR A 77 10.69 -0.20 9.12
N CYS A 78 10.60 0.18 7.86
CA CYS A 78 9.53 1.06 7.36
C CYS A 78 8.11 0.59 7.73
N ALA A 79 7.88 -0.72 7.86
CA ALA A 79 6.61 -1.28 8.33
C ALA A 79 6.60 -1.68 9.83
N GLY A 80 7.64 -1.34 10.60
CA GLY A 80 7.75 -1.63 12.03
C GLY A 80 8.12 -3.07 12.39
N TYR A 81 7.97 -4.02 11.50
CA TYR A 81 8.28 -5.45 11.69
C TYR A 81 9.32 -5.93 10.70
N GLN A 82 10.24 -6.76 11.19
CA GLN A 82 11.17 -7.54 10.36
C GLN A 82 11.17 -9.00 10.78
N TYR A 83 11.03 -9.89 9.81
CA TYR A 83 10.97 -11.35 10.06
C TYR A 83 12.24 -11.91 10.67
N ASP A 84 13.41 -11.32 10.41
CA ASP A 84 14.69 -11.78 11.00
C ASP A 84 14.82 -11.49 12.49
N ASP A 85 13.95 -10.68 13.07
CA ASP A 85 13.98 -10.30 14.48
C ASP A 85 13.37 -11.39 15.37
N ASN A 86 13.86 -11.47 16.59
CA ASN A 86 13.41 -12.42 17.61
C ASN A 86 12.85 -11.76 18.88
N THR A 87 12.59 -10.45 18.84
CA THR A 87 12.00 -9.70 19.95
C THR A 87 10.93 -8.74 19.48
N ILE A 88 9.83 -8.64 20.24
CA ILE A 88 8.73 -7.70 20.03
C ILE A 88 8.79 -6.60 21.08
N VAL A 89 8.70 -5.33 20.65
CA VAL A 89 8.59 -4.15 21.51
C VAL A 89 7.16 -4.04 22.06
N GLY A 90 6.19 -4.26 21.22
CA GLY A 90 4.77 -4.18 21.54
C GLY A 90 3.92 -4.24 20.27
N PHE A 91 2.66 -3.85 20.40
CA PHE A 91 1.68 -3.88 19.32
C PHE A 91 1.14 -2.46 19.09
N SER A 92 1.53 -1.82 17.99
CA SER A 92 1.01 -0.49 17.64
C SER A 92 -0.14 -0.58 16.62
N HIS A 93 -0.86 0.52 16.41
CA HIS A 93 -2.16 0.53 15.73
C HIS A 93 -2.15 1.19 14.37
N THR A 94 -1.00 1.72 13.95
CA THR A 94 -0.85 2.38 12.65
C THR A 94 0.47 1.98 11.98
N HIS A 95 0.37 1.45 10.74
CA HIS A 95 1.51 1.03 9.94
C HIS A 95 1.26 1.39 8.48
N PHE A 96 2.32 1.73 7.74
CA PHE A 96 2.29 1.66 6.29
C PHE A 96 2.52 0.22 5.81
N SER A 97 2.10 -0.08 4.60
CA SER A 97 2.39 -1.34 3.93
C SER A 97 3.16 -1.07 2.65
N GLY A 98 4.39 -1.54 2.59
CA GLY A 98 5.24 -1.47 1.41
C GLY A 98 5.93 -0.15 1.14
N THR A 99 5.78 0.88 1.97
CA THR A 99 6.42 2.18 1.69
C THR A 99 7.91 2.16 1.96
N GLY A 100 8.67 2.88 1.14
CA GLY A 100 10.11 3.08 1.30
C GLY A 100 10.51 4.08 2.38
N HIS A 101 9.56 4.68 3.08
CA HIS A 101 9.80 5.54 4.24
C HIS A 101 8.75 5.29 5.29
N SER A 102 9.04 5.61 6.54
CA SER A 102 8.10 5.34 7.60
C SER A 102 7.81 6.51 8.51
N ASP A 103 6.57 6.57 8.86
CA ASP A 103 6.00 7.30 9.98
C ASP A 103 5.11 6.32 10.76
N LEU A 104 4.25 6.79 11.65
CA LEU A 104 3.27 5.97 12.33
C LEU A 104 3.86 5.17 13.52
N GLY A 105 3.35 3.96 13.81
CA GLY A 105 3.70 3.19 15.01
C GLY A 105 3.04 3.77 16.26
N ASP A 106 1.77 4.23 16.14
CA ASP A 106 1.10 4.93 17.23
C ASP A 106 0.38 4.00 18.17
N ILE A 107 0.29 4.47 19.44
CA ILE A 107 -0.51 3.83 20.50
C ILE A 107 -0.06 2.38 20.70
N LEU A 108 1.20 2.22 21.10
CA LEU A 108 1.77 0.90 21.33
C LEU A 108 1.32 0.35 22.68
N ILE A 109 0.85 -0.89 22.68
CA ILE A 109 0.39 -1.64 23.86
C ILE A 109 1.27 -2.86 24.06
N MET A 110 1.75 -3.09 25.30
CA MET A 110 2.55 -4.28 25.64
C MET A 110 2.10 -4.88 26.98
N PRO A 111 1.62 -6.15 27.03
CA PRO A 111 1.32 -6.84 28.27
C PRO A 111 2.60 -7.38 28.91
N THR A 112 2.74 -7.27 30.24
CA THR A 112 3.92 -7.72 30.98
C THR A 112 3.53 -8.31 32.35
N VAL A 113 4.47 -9.04 32.94
CA VAL A 113 4.35 -9.59 34.32
C VAL A 113 5.64 -9.32 35.09
N GLY A 114 5.53 -9.06 36.40
CA GLY A 114 6.64 -8.81 37.31
C GLY A 114 6.86 -7.32 37.57
N VAL A 115 8.08 -6.91 37.89
CA VAL A 115 8.38 -5.50 38.17
C VAL A 115 8.12 -4.63 36.96
N VAL A 116 7.35 -3.54 37.14
CA VAL A 116 7.06 -2.57 36.08
C VAL A 116 8.34 -1.98 35.50
N GLN A 117 8.49 -2.06 34.20
CA GLN A 117 9.55 -1.42 33.43
C GLN A 117 8.91 -0.58 32.36
N LEU A 118 9.24 0.72 32.30
CA LEU A 118 8.70 1.68 31.32
C LEU A 118 9.70 2.01 30.20
N ASN A 119 10.87 1.39 30.18
CA ASN A 119 11.80 1.43 29.04
C ASN A 119 11.56 0.20 28.16
N PRO A 120 11.69 0.30 26.84
CA PRO A 120 11.51 -0.85 25.95
C PRO A 120 12.63 -1.91 26.10
N GLY A 121 13.83 -1.51 26.59
CA GLY A 121 15.02 -2.35 26.54
C GLY A 121 15.60 -2.40 25.12
N THR A 122 16.56 -3.33 24.90
CA THR A 122 17.15 -3.53 23.60
C THR A 122 16.99 -5.00 23.17
N ALA A 123 17.12 -5.31 21.88
CA ALA A 123 17.09 -6.67 21.38
C ALA A 123 18.22 -7.52 21.98
N ALA A 124 19.42 -6.94 22.16
CA ALA A 124 20.55 -7.62 22.78
C ALA A 124 20.35 -7.89 24.29
N ASN A 125 19.55 -7.06 24.97
CA ASN A 125 19.21 -7.22 26.38
C ASN A 125 17.72 -6.98 26.66
N PRO A 126 16.82 -7.89 26.25
CA PRO A 126 15.38 -7.74 26.46
C PRO A 126 14.97 -7.66 27.94
N LYS A 127 15.83 -8.15 28.86
CA LYS A 127 15.57 -8.11 30.31
C LYS A 127 15.65 -6.69 30.88
N SER A 128 16.32 -5.75 30.20
CA SER A 128 16.46 -4.35 30.64
C SER A 128 15.20 -3.50 30.45
N GLY A 129 14.14 -4.03 29.84
CA GLY A 129 12.92 -3.28 29.56
C GLY A 129 11.70 -4.17 29.39
N PHE A 130 10.60 -3.65 28.83
CA PHE A 130 9.35 -4.40 28.64
C PHE A 130 9.35 -5.28 27.37
N ARG A 131 10.29 -5.12 26.43
CA ARG A 131 10.45 -5.95 25.22
C ARG A 131 10.49 -7.44 25.57
N SER A 132 9.89 -8.29 24.75
CA SER A 132 9.84 -9.74 24.93
C SER A 132 10.46 -10.50 23.78
N PRO A 133 11.31 -11.49 24.03
CA PRO A 133 11.64 -12.50 23.03
C PRO A 133 10.40 -13.27 22.57
N PHE A 134 10.42 -13.74 21.32
CA PHE A 134 9.42 -14.63 20.72
C PHE A 134 10.08 -15.63 19.76
N SER A 135 9.30 -16.59 19.25
CA SER A 135 9.71 -17.52 18.20
C SER A 135 8.62 -17.60 17.14
N HIS A 136 9.01 -17.66 15.87
CA HIS A 136 8.10 -17.87 14.74
C HIS A 136 7.34 -19.21 14.82
N ASP A 137 7.84 -20.22 15.55
CA ASP A 137 7.12 -21.48 15.82
C ASP A 137 5.81 -21.26 16.59
N ASN A 138 5.72 -20.16 17.34
CA ASN A 138 4.56 -19.76 18.13
C ASN A 138 3.88 -18.50 17.58
N GLU A 139 4.20 -18.13 16.35
CA GLU A 139 3.63 -16.99 15.65
C GLU A 139 2.61 -17.45 14.60
N VAL A 140 1.47 -16.79 14.55
CA VAL A 140 0.43 -17.04 13.55
C VAL A 140 -0.02 -15.70 12.96
N ALA A 141 0.15 -15.53 11.65
CA ALA A 141 -0.34 -14.40 10.89
C ALA A 141 -1.37 -14.87 9.86
N GLN A 142 -2.56 -14.28 9.90
CA GLN A 142 -3.67 -14.56 8.98
C GLN A 142 -4.40 -13.25 8.64
N ALA A 143 -5.10 -13.21 7.54
CA ALA A 143 -5.92 -12.05 7.21
C ALA A 143 -6.90 -11.70 8.36
N GLY A 144 -6.69 -10.52 8.97
CA GLY A 144 -7.50 -10.03 10.09
C GLY A 144 -7.22 -10.67 11.45
N TYR A 145 -6.15 -11.44 11.60
CA TYR A 145 -5.78 -12.08 12.86
C TYR A 145 -4.26 -12.27 12.99
N TYR A 146 -3.74 -11.99 14.19
CA TYR A 146 -2.36 -12.26 14.57
C TYR A 146 -2.29 -12.88 15.96
N LYS A 147 -1.33 -13.78 16.20
CA LYS A 147 -1.10 -14.42 17.50
C LYS A 147 0.38 -14.68 17.69
N VAL A 148 0.88 -14.48 18.92
CA VAL A 148 2.25 -14.79 19.32
C VAL A 148 2.35 -15.11 20.82
N LEU A 149 3.34 -15.92 21.21
CA LEU A 149 3.72 -16.13 22.60
C LEU A 149 4.88 -15.18 22.96
N LEU A 150 4.63 -14.33 23.95
CA LEU A 150 5.64 -13.44 24.56
C LEU A 150 6.42 -14.20 25.62
N ASN A 151 7.61 -14.70 25.28
CA ASN A 151 8.37 -15.67 26.11
C ASN A 151 8.78 -15.11 27.47
N LYS A 152 9.08 -13.78 27.55
CA LYS A 152 9.52 -13.15 28.81
C LYS A 152 8.46 -13.21 29.92
N SER A 153 7.21 -12.99 29.55
CA SER A 153 6.08 -12.91 30.49
C SER A 153 5.17 -14.14 30.43
N ASN A 154 5.44 -15.11 29.56
CA ASN A 154 4.59 -16.24 29.27
C ASN A 154 3.14 -15.83 28.99
N ILE A 155 2.98 -14.80 28.16
CA ILE A 155 1.67 -14.26 27.77
C ILE A 155 1.40 -14.58 26.30
N THR A 156 0.27 -15.21 26.01
CA THR A 156 -0.20 -15.32 24.62
C THR A 156 -0.95 -14.05 24.26
N ALA A 157 -0.47 -13.35 23.24
CA ALA A 157 -1.11 -12.19 22.64
C ALA A 157 -1.87 -12.60 21.37
N GLU A 158 -3.15 -12.26 21.29
CA GLU A 158 -4.00 -12.46 20.12
C GLU A 158 -4.59 -11.11 19.69
N LEU A 159 -4.53 -10.81 18.40
CA LEU A 159 -4.95 -9.52 17.83
C LEU A 159 -5.98 -9.75 16.72
N THR A 160 -6.99 -8.90 16.67
CA THR A 160 -7.90 -8.73 15.54
C THR A 160 -8.35 -7.27 15.46
N ALA A 161 -9.07 -6.88 14.42
CA ALA A 161 -9.48 -5.50 14.26
C ALA A 161 -10.88 -5.37 13.64
N THR A 162 -11.51 -4.22 13.87
CA THR A 162 -12.54 -3.65 13.01
C THR A 162 -11.91 -2.51 12.17
N THR A 163 -12.71 -1.76 11.43
CA THR A 163 -12.18 -0.66 10.60
C THR A 163 -11.43 0.38 11.43
N ARG A 164 -11.93 0.71 12.65
CA ARG A 164 -11.40 1.80 13.49
C ARG A 164 -10.98 1.34 14.89
N VAL A 165 -11.10 0.05 15.22
CA VAL A 165 -10.81 -0.45 16.55
C VAL A 165 -9.90 -1.66 16.49
N GLY A 166 -8.73 -1.57 17.09
CA GLY A 166 -7.86 -2.72 17.40
C GLY A 166 -8.43 -3.48 18.61
N PHE A 167 -8.42 -4.80 18.54
CA PHE A 167 -8.93 -5.66 19.59
C PHE A 167 -7.89 -6.70 19.97
N HIS A 168 -7.40 -6.59 21.21
CA HIS A 168 -6.40 -7.48 21.79
C HIS A 168 -7.06 -8.45 22.77
N GLN A 169 -6.52 -9.66 22.85
CA GLN A 169 -6.77 -10.63 23.90
C GLN A 169 -5.46 -11.16 24.43
N TYR A 170 -5.18 -10.94 25.70
CA TYR A 170 -3.97 -11.38 26.37
C TYR A 170 -4.30 -12.48 27.39
N THR A 171 -3.71 -13.66 27.20
CA THR A 171 -3.83 -14.77 28.16
C THR A 171 -2.67 -14.70 29.11
N PHE A 172 -2.93 -14.35 30.39
CA PHE A 172 -1.93 -14.16 31.43
C PHE A 172 -1.71 -15.41 32.27
N PRO A 173 -0.49 -15.62 32.79
CA PRO A 173 -0.27 -16.51 33.91
C PRO A 173 -0.82 -15.91 35.22
N LYS A 174 -0.90 -16.71 36.27
CA LYS A 174 -1.24 -16.21 37.61
C LYS A 174 -0.17 -15.24 38.12
N SER A 175 -0.59 -14.03 38.47
CA SER A 175 0.32 -13.00 39.01
C SER A 175 -0.44 -11.91 39.77
N ASN A 176 0.19 -11.39 40.83
CA ASN A 176 -0.24 -10.16 41.52
C ASN A 176 0.37 -8.90 40.86
N GLN A 177 1.25 -9.04 39.87
CA GLN A 177 2.00 -7.99 39.19
C GLN A 177 1.86 -8.20 37.67
N SER A 178 0.63 -8.12 37.16
CA SER A 178 0.33 -8.12 35.73
C SER A 178 0.07 -6.69 35.29
N HIS A 179 0.65 -6.32 34.16
CA HIS A 179 0.58 -4.93 33.67
C HIS A 179 0.24 -4.90 32.18
N ILE A 180 -0.40 -3.81 31.79
CA ILE A 180 -0.51 -3.41 30.38
C ILE A 180 0.19 -2.05 30.26
N ILE A 181 1.27 -2.01 29.48
CA ILE A 181 2.03 -0.80 29.20
C ILE A 181 1.38 -0.09 28.00
N LEU A 182 1.16 1.21 28.14
CA LEU A 182 0.82 2.13 27.04
C LEU A 182 2.06 2.96 26.76
N ASP A 183 2.61 2.80 25.58
CA ASP A 183 3.77 3.57 25.11
C ASP A 183 3.33 4.59 24.05
N LEU A 184 3.41 5.88 24.41
CA LEU A 184 3.16 7.00 23.49
C LEU A 184 4.46 7.68 23.04
N VAL A 185 5.61 7.07 23.37
CA VAL A 185 6.95 7.53 22.96
C VAL A 185 7.41 6.83 21.70
N SER A 186 7.32 5.50 21.68
CA SER A 186 7.76 4.69 20.56
C SER A 186 6.94 4.95 19.30
N GLY A 187 7.56 4.81 18.16
CA GLY A 187 6.98 4.90 16.83
C GLY A 187 7.99 4.35 15.83
N ILE A 188 7.56 4.15 14.60
CA ILE A 188 8.45 3.76 13.53
C ILE A 188 9.29 4.98 13.15
N TYR A 189 10.62 4.84 13.09
CA TYR A 189 11.58 5.95 13.01
C TYR A 189 11.46 6.93 14.21
N ASN A 190 12.16 6.60 15.27
CA ASN A 190 12.20 7.42 16.50
C ASN A 190 13.34 8.43 16.46
N TYR A 191 13.14 9.54 15.74
CA TYR A 191 14.06 10.69 15.78
C TYR A 191 13.66 11.69 16.88
N GLU A 192 14.63 12.50 17.29
CA GLU A 192 14.38 13.59 18.24
C GLU A 192 13.31 14.54 17.68
N GLU A 193 12.44 15.07 18.53
CA GLU A 193 11.32 15.96 18.19
C GLU A 193 10.15 15.32 17.41
N LYS A 194 10.15 14.00 17.11
CA LYS A 194 9.01 13.33 16.48
C LYS A 194 7.73 13.50 17.31
N ASN A 195 7.81 13.28 18.62
CA ASN A 195 6.67 13.49 19.51
C ASN A 195 6.58 14.98 19.89
N VAL A 196 5.49 15.63 19.49
CA VAL A 196 5.20 17.03 19.78
C VAL A 196 4.52 17.17 21.15
N TRP A 197 3.41 16.43 21.33
CA TRP A 197 2.65 16.42 22.58
C TRP A 197 1.74 15.20 22.70
N THR A 198 1.51 14.75 23.93
CA THR A 198 0.56 13.69 24.25
C THR A 198 -0.30 14.09 25.45
N LEU A 199 -1.53 13.58 25.49
CA LEU A 199 -2.43 13.72 26.62
C LEU A 199 -3.18 12.41 26.85
N VAL A 200 -3.30 12.00 28.10
CA VAL A 200 -4.11 10.86 28.54
C VAL A 200 -5.04 11.29 29.67
N ARG A 201 -6.33 10.92 29.56
CA ARG A 201 -7.33 11.09 30.61
C ARG A 201 -7.85 9.74 31.07
N ILE A 202 -7.87 9.54 32.38
CA ILE A 202 -8.49 8.41 33.04
C ILE A 202 -9.96 8.73 33.25
N ILE A 203 -10.83 8.08 32.49
CA ILE A 203 -12.28 8.31 32.58
C ILE A 203 -12.88 7.53 33.77
N ASN A 204 -12.42 6.28 33.93
CA ASN A 204 -12.76 5.40 35.06
C ASN A 204 -11.70 4.27 35.13
N ASP A 205 -11.89 3.29 35.98
CA ASP A 205 -11.00 2.17 36.25
C ASP A 205 -10.82 1.17 35.09
N SER A 206 -11.47 1.40 33.96
CA SER A 206 -11.39 0.52 32.77
C SER A 206 -11.39 1.28 31.44
N THR A 207 -11.46 2.62 31.45
CA THR A 207 -11.58 3.44 30.24
C THR A 207 -10.66 4.64 30.32
N ILE A 208 -9.86 4.83 29.29
CA ILE A 208 -8.98 6.01 29.11
C ILE A 208 -9.19 6.59 27.72
N THR A 209 -8.94 7.87 27.57
CA THR A 209 -8.93 8.59 26.30
C THR A 209 -7.67 9.44 26.20
N GLY A 210 -7.31 9.82 25.00
CA GLY A 210 -6.13 10.69 24.82
C GLY A 210 -5.89 11.03 23.37
N TYR A 211 -4.77 11.68 23.17
CA TYR A 211 -4.23 11.90 21.82
C TYR A 211 -2.71 11.89 21.83
N ARG A 212 -2.15 11.60 20.67
CA ARG A 212 -0.73 11.75 20.36
C ARG A 212 -0.59 12.68 19.17
N GLN A 213 0.25 13.70 19.32
CA GLN A 213 0.62 14.62 18.26
C GLN A 213 2.06 14.34 17.85
N THR A 214 2.27 14.17 16.55
CA THR A 214 3.59 13.87 15.97
C THR A 214 3.93 14.82 14.84
N ASN A 215 5.23 15.02 14.66
CA ASN A 215 5.83 15.65 13.50
C ASN A 215 6.55 14.54 12.70
N GLY A 216 6.24 14.40 11.43
CA GLY A 216 6.78 13.37 10.56
C GLY A 216 6.44 13.68 9.11
N TRP A 217 6.20 12.67 8.32
CA TRP A 217 5.66 12.85 6.97
C TRP A 217 4.36 13.63 6.98
N ALA A 218 3.48 13.35 7.93
CA ALA A 218 2.37 14.23 8.26
C ALA A 218 2.85 15.26 9.30
N ARG A 219 3.19 16.49 8.86
CA ARG A 219 3.86 17.53 9.68
C ARG A 219 3.09 17.95 10.93
N THR A 220 1.77 17.82 10.93
CA THR A 220 0.89 18.28 12.01
C THR A 220 -0.14 17.24 12.36
N ARG A 221 0.27 15.97 12.47
CA ARG A 221 -0.65 14.88 12.73
C ARG A 221 -1.04 14.80 14.20
N THR A 222 -2.33 14.76 14.46
CA THR A 222 -2.90 14.43 15.77
C THR A 222 -3.79 13.21 15.62
N LEU A 223 -3.47 12.15 16.36
CA LEU A 223 -4.27 10.94 16.42
C LEU A 223 -4.91 10.84 17.80
N TYR A 224 -6.24 10.82 17.83
CA TYR A 224 -7.02 10.63 19.04
C TYR A 224 -7.32 9.15 19.24
N PHE A 225 -7.39 8.74 20.52
CA PHE A 225 -7.68 7.36 20.87
C PHE A 225 -8.61 7.24 22.08
N ALA A 226 -9.27 6.09 22.15
CA ALA A 226 -9.96 5.61 23.35
C ALA A 226 -9.54 4.17 23.60
N ILE A 227 -9.17 3.84 24.83
CA ILE A 227 -8.80 2.47 25.25
C ILE A 227 -9.76 2.00 26.32
N LYS A 228 -10.22 0.75 26.19
CA LYS A 228 -11.08 0.12 27.18
C LYS A 228 -10.56 -1.27 27.51
N PHE A 229 -10.45 -1.56 28.80
CA PHE A 229 -10.05 -2.86 29.35
C PHE A 229 -11.28 -3.67 29.76
N SER A 230 -11.24 -4.98 29.58
CA SER A 230 -12.32 -5.89 30.00
C SER A 230 -12.34 -6.16 31.51
N LYS A 231 -11.25 -5.79 32.20
CA LYS A 231 -11.07 -5.91 33.65
C LYS A 231 -10.64 -4.54 34.18
N ALA A 232 -11.18 -4.14 35.32
CA ALA A 232 -10.77 -2.91 36.01
C ALA A 232 -9.31 -3.03 36.48
N PHE A 233 -8.50 -2.01 36.20
CA PHE A 233 -7.18 -1.86 36.81
C PHE A 233 -7.32 -1.27 38.21
N PHE A 234 -6.52 -1.75 39.16
CA PHE A 234 -6.60 -1.25 40.55
C PHE A 234 -5.65 -0.08 40.80
N GLN A 235 -4.65 0.11 39.91
CA GLN A 235 -3.67 1.18 39.97
C GLN A 235 -3.13 1.46 38.58
N TYR A 236 -2.64 2.67 38.36
CA TYR A 236 -1.85 3.04 37.19
C TYR A 236 -0.69 3.97 37.59
N GLY A 237 0.32 4.02 36.74
CA GLY A 237 1.46 4.91 36.89
C GLY A 237 1.85 5.53 35.55
N SER A 238 2.62 6.60 35.59
CA SER A 238 3.12 7.27 34.39
C SER A 238 4.55 7.77 34.59
N LYS A 239 5.27 7.92 33.47
CA LYS A 239 6.59 8.55 33.46
C LYS A 239 6.75 9.38 32.18
N GLU A 240 7.20 10.64 32.38
CA GLU A 240 7.67 11.53 31.33
C GLU A 240 9.14 11.24 31.07
N PHE A 241 9.52 10.98 29.82
CA PHE A 241 10.91 10.71 29.41
C PHE A 241 11.60 11.93 28.77
N ALA A 242 10.82 12.91 28.30
CA ALA A 242 11.39 14.14 27.80
C ALA A 242 11.90 15.03 28.95
N LYS A 243 12.93 15.82 28.67
CA LYS A 243 13.36 16.86 29.58
C LYS A 243 12.29 17.95 29.67
N VAL A 244 11.73 18.14 30.85
CA VAL A 244 10.73 19.17 31.10
C VAL A 244 11.45 20.47 31.53
N ASN A 245 11.34 21.51 30.72
CA ASN A 245 12.00 22.80 30.99
C ASN A 245 11.11 23.75 31.80
N TYR A 246 9.80 23.52 31.82
CA TYR A 246 8.84 24.34 32.56
C TYR A 246 7.75 23.46 33.18
N HIS A 247 7.70 23.46 34.51
CA HIS A 247 6.77 22.59 35.24
C HIS A 247 5.43 23.28 35.59
N GLY A 248 5.34 24.61 35.41
CA GLY A 248 4.15 25.34 35.81
C GLY A 248 3.79 25.11 37.29
N PHE A 249 2.48 25.11 37.58
CA PHE A 249 1.97 24.80 38.93
C PHE A 249 1.53 23.33 39.06
N TRP A 250 1.78 22.49 38.05
CA TRP A 250 1.43 21.07 38.03
C TRP A 250 2.12 20.27 39.14
N GLY A 251 3.30 20.71 39.59
CA GLY A 251 4.03 20.11 40.69
C GLY A 251 3.32 20.19 42.07
N LYS A 252 2.17 20.88 42.15
CA LYS A 252 1.30 20.84 43.36
C LYS A 252 0.61 19.50 43.53
N PHE A 253 0.51 18.69 42.49
CA PHE A 253 -0.11 17.38 42.50
C PHE A 253 0.95 16.28 42.44
N ASP A 254 0.74 15.18 43.14
CA ASP A 254 1.51 13.95 42.97
C ASP A 254 1.01 13.21 41.72
N GLN A 255 1.56 13.60 40.56
CA GLN A 255 1.16 13.03 39.28
C GLN A 255 1.60 11.56 39.08
N GLY A 256 2.49 11.07 39.95
CA GLY A 256 2.94 9.66 39.94
C GLY A 256 1.95 8.68 40.57
N LYS A 257 0.88 9.19 41.21
CA LYS A 257 -0.09 8.34 41.93
C LYS A 257 -1.53 8.67 41.55
N ASN A 258 -2.05 7.92 40.58
CA ASN A 258 -3.45 7.97 40.19
C ASN A 258 -3.99 9.39 39.86
N PHE A 259 -3.15 10.24 39.32
CA PHE A 259 -3.58 11.54 38.80
C PHE A 259 -4.35 11.36 37.50
N PRO A 260 -5.59 11.89 37.35
CA PRO A 260 -6.51 11.48 36.29
C PRO A 260 -6.19 12.08 34.91
N GLU A 261 -5.26 13.02 34.80
CA GLU A 261 -4.83 13.64 33.54
C GLU A 261 -3.31 13.75 33.48
N ILE A 262 -2.71 13.14 32.48
CA ILE A 262 -1.28 13.15 32.25
C ILE A 262 -1.02 13.77 30.87
N ALA A 263 -0.15 14.77 30.82
CA ALA A 263 0.23 15.43 29.57
C ALA A 263 1.74 15.68 29.53
N GLY A 264 2.34 15.52 28.35
CA GLY A 264 3.77 15.71 28.14
C GLY A 264 4.21 15.32 26.74
N LYS A 265 5.49 15.44 26.45
CA LYS A 265 6.06 15.07 25.15
C LYS A 265 6.22 13.55 24.98
N GLN A 266 6.72 12.88 26.02
CA GLN A 266 7.18 11.49 25.95
C GLN A 266 6.66 10.68 27.13
N ILE A 267 5.38 10.33 27.09
CA ILE A 267 4.66 9.65 28.18
C ILE A 267 4.61 8.15 27.91
N ARG A 268 4.98 7.35 28.93
CA ARG A 268 4.62 5.94 29.05
C ARG A 268 3.85 5.72 30.34
N MET A 269 2.90 4.80 30.27
CA MET A 269 2.03 4.44 31.39
C MET A 269 1.97 2.95 31.60
N ASN A 270 1.67 2.53 32.82
CA ASN A 270 1.27 1.17 33.16
C ASN A 270 -0.12 1.17 33.82
N PHE A 271 -0.86 0.11 33.55
CA PHE A 271 -2.14 -0.22 34.18
C PHE A 271 -1.98 -1.58 34.85
N ASP A 272 -2.30 -1.67 36.17
CA ASP A 272 -1.94 -2.79 37.02
C ASP A 272 -3.15 -3.69 37.29
N PHE A 273 -2.94 -5.00 37.16
CA PHE A 273 -3.95 -6.03 37.33
C PHE A 273 -3.42 -7.15 38.23
N LYS A 274 -4.34 -7.88 38.88
CA LYS A 274 -4.09 -9.20 39.45
C LYS A 274 -4.70 -10.22 38.50
N THR A 275 -3.98 -11.27 38.15
CA THR A 275 -4.46 -12.28 37.20
C THR A 275 -4.41 -13.67 37.83
N GLU A 276 -5.43 -14.49 37.55
CA GLU A 276 -5.41 -15.92 37.77
C GLU A 276 -4.73 -16.63 36.58
N ASP A 277 -4.45 -17.92 36.71
CA ASP A 277 -3.82 -18.69 35.64
C ASP A 277 -4.74 -18.79 34.42
N LEU A 278 -4.18 -18.54 33.23
CA LEU A 278 -4.88 -18.50 31.95
C LEU A 278 -6.00 -17.45 31.88
N GLU A 279 -5.99 -16.46 32.76
CA GLU A 279 -6.97 -15.36 32.69
C GLU A 279 -6.78 -14.49 31.43
N LYS A 280 -7.88 -14.20 30.76
CA LYS A 280 -7.90 -13.40 29.55
C LYS A 280 -8.31 -11.96 29.85
N ILE A 281 -7.36 -11.02 29.70
CA ILE A 281 -7.67 -9.59 29.69
C ILE A 281 -7.76 -9.13 28.24
N LYS A 282 -8.86 -8.52 27.88
CA LYS A 282 -9.09 -7.96 26.54
C LYS A 282 -8.94 -6.45 26.55
N VAL A 283 -8.41 -5.89 25.47
CA VAL A 283 -8.21 -4.44 25.32
C VAL A 283 -8.76 -4.01 23.97
N LYS A 284 -9.57 -2.98 23.96
CA LYS A 284 -10.02 -2.29 22.74
C LYS A 284 -9.29 -0.97 22.62
N VAL A 285 -8.75 -0.68 21.44
CA VAL A 285 -8.12 0.60 21.14
C VAL A 285 -8.77 1.17 19.89
N ALA A 286 -9.62 2.17 20.07
CA ALA A 286 -10.27 2.88 18.98
C ALA A 286 -9.47 4.13 18.60
N LEU A 287 -9.40 4.41 17.31
CA LEU A 287 -8.75 5.59 16.75
C LEU A 287 -9.77 6.57 16.17
N SER A 288 -9.42 7.85 16.15
CA SER A 288 -10.18 8.91 15.48
C SER A 288 -9.21 9.99 14.94
N PRO A 289 -9.43 10.51 13.74
CA PRO A 289 -8.71 11.68 13.23
C PRO A 289 -9.27 13.01 13.77
N VAL A 290 -10.38 12.97 14.54
CA VAL A 290 -11.19 14.14 14.89
C VAL A 290 -11.13 14.49 16.37
N SER A 291 -11.44 13.54 17.25
CA SER A 291 -11.49 13.81 18.71
C SER A 291 -11.49 12.53 19.54
N MET A 292 -11.26 12.68 20.86
CA MET A 292 -11.41 11.59 21.85
C MET A 292 -12.84 11.05 21.87
N GLU A 293 -13.84 11.90 21.75
CA GLU A 293 -15.26 11.53 21.67
C GLU A 293 -15.56 10.77 20.37
N GLY A 294 -14.90 11.14 19.25
CA GLY A 294 -14.93 10.41 17.98
C GLY A 294 -14.43 8.97 18.16
N ALA A 295 -13.30 8.78 18.84
CA ALA A 295 -12.76 7.46 19.14
C ALA A 295 -13.72 6.61 20.00
N LEU A 296 -14.35 7.19 21.02
CA LEU A 296 -15.37 6.51 21.83
C LEU A 296 -16.61 6.12 20.99
N LYS A 297 -17.08 6.99 20.10
CA LYS A 297 -18.18 6.68 19.16
C LYS A 297 -17.82 5.54 18.22
N ASN A 298 -16.59 5.56 17.65
CA ASN A 298 -16.08 4.50 16.78
C ASN A 298 -16.09 3.15 17.55
N MET A 299 -15.57 3.13 18.78
CA MET A 299 -15.57 1.93 19.62
C MET A 299 -16.98 1.42 19.89
N GLN A 300 -17.90 2.30 20.26
CA GLN A 300 -19.28 1.91 20.57
C GLN A 300 -20.03 1.37 19.34
N ALA A 301 -19.79 1.96 18.17
CA ALA A 301 -20.47 1.55 16.95
C ALA A 301 -19.93 0.22 16.39
N GLU A 302 -18.61 0.05 16.37
CA GLU A 302 -17.98 -1.10 15.70
C GLU A 302 -17.75 -2.30 16.63
N LEU A 303 -17.50 -2.05 17.93
CA LEU A 303 -17.13 -3.10 18.88
C LEU A 303 -17.80 -2.88 20.26
N PRO A 304 -19.12 -2.93 20.36
CA PRO A 304 -19.81 -2.72 21.63
C PRO A 304 -19.57 -3.86 22.64
N GLY A 305 -19.44 -5.10 22.18
CA GLY A 305 -19.25 -6.31 23.01
C GLY A 305 -17.79 -6.73 23.19
N TRP A 306 -17.56 -7.80 23.94
CA TRP A 306 -16.24 -8.35 24.27
C TRP A 306 -15.97 -9.74 23.64
N ASP A 307 -16.73 -10.12 22.62
CA ASP A 307 -16.56 -11.40 21.92
C ASP A 307 -15.43 -11.30 20.88
N PHE A 308 -14.23 -11.75 21.29
CA PHE A 308 -13.04 -11.71 20.46
C PHE A 308 -13.20 -12.61 19.23
N GLU A 309 -13.68 -13.83 19.42
CA GLU A 309 -13.79 -14.81 18.35
C GLU A 309 -14.80 -14.37 17.27
N LYS A 310 -15.95 -13.81 17.71
CA LYS A 310 -16.92 -13.24 16.77
C LYS A 310 -16.29 -12.11 15.92
N THR A 311 -15.48 -11.26 16.54
CA THR A 311 -14.79 -10.17 15.82
C THR A 311 -13.76 -10.71 14.84
N ARG A 312 -12.96 -11.71 15.25
CA ARG A 312 -11.99 -12.39 14.38
C ARG A 312 -12.68 -13.03 13.17
N MET A 313 -13.77 -13.74 13.38
CA MET A 313 -14.55 -14.33 12.29
C MET A 313 -15.14 -13.27 11.34
N ALA A 314 -15.61 -12.15 11.89
CA ALA A 314 -16.11 -11.03 11.07
C ALA A 314 -15.01 -10.40 10.22
N ALA A 315 -13.80 -10.25 10.77
CA ALA A 315 -12.63 -9.75 10.02
C ALA A 315 -12.27 -10.70 8.86
N GLN A 316 -12.23 -12.01 9.11
CA GLN A 316 -11.98 -13.01 8.06
C GLN A 316 -13.07 -13.01 6.99
N GLN A 317 -14.34 -12.82 7.36
CA GLN A 317 -15.45 -12.70 6.41
C GLN A 317 -15.32 -11.43 5.55
N ALA A 318 -14.91 -10.30 6.14
CA ALA A 318 -14.66 -9.06 5.41
C ALA A 318 -13.55 -9.26 4.36
N TRP A 319 -12.44 -9.89 4.72
CA TRP A 319 -11.38 -10.25 3.77
C TRP A 319 -11.87 -11.21 2.70
N ASN A 320 -12.57 -12.27 3.05
CA ASN A 320 -13.12 -13.23 2.09
C ASN A 320 -14.01 -12.54 1.03
N LYS A 321 -14.83 -11.59 1.46
CA LYS A 321 -15.69 -10.81 0.55
C LYS A 321 -14.87 -10.04 -0.47
N GLU A 322 -13.78 -9.40 -0.06
CA GLU A 322 -12.92 -8.63 -0.97
C GLU A 322 -12.08 -9.55 -1.88
N LEU A 323 -11.51 -10.63 -1.34
CA LEU A 323 -10.73 -11.60 -2.11
C LEU A 323 -11.57 -12.32 -3.18
N ASN A 324 -12.87 -12.56 -2.91
CA ASN A 324 -13.79 -13.17 -3.88
C ASN A 324 -14.07 -12.29 -5.12
N LYS A 325 -13.53 -11.08 -5.22
CA LYS A 325 -13.63 -10.27 -6.44
C LYS A 325 -12.85 -10.85 -7.61
N ILE A 326 -11.82 -11.64 -7.33
CA ILE A 326 -11.11 -12.44 -8.33
C ILE A 326 -10.97 -13.86 -7.79
N SER A 327 -11.49 -14.83 -8.54
CA SER A 327 -11.25 -16.25 -8.27
C SER A 327 -10.23 -16.78 -9.27
N ILE A 328 -9.21 -17.51 -8.81
CA ILE A 328 -8.21 -18.12 -9.70
C ILE A 328 -8.20 -19.65 -9.55
N ASP A 329 -7.87 -20.31 -10.65
CA ASP A 329 -7.46 -21.70 -10.70
C ASP A 329 -5.93 -21.76 -10.79
N GLY A 330 -5.32 -22.71 -10.10
CA GLY A 330 -3.87 -22.89 -10.03
C GLY A 330 -3.45 -23.72 -8.82
N SER A 331 -2.17 -23.94 -8.67
CA SER A 331 -1.56 -24.63 -7.53
C SER A 331 -1.84 -23.92 -6.20
N LYS A 332 -1.53 -24.58 -5.09
CA LYS A 332 -1.65 -23.97 -3.76
C LYS A 332 -0.73 -22.75 -3.63
N GLU A 333 0.50 -22.83 -4.10
CA GLU A 333 1.49 -21.77 -4.03
C GLU A 333 1.09 -20.55 -4.86
N GLU A 334 0.61 -20.75 -6.09
CA GLU A 334 0.06 -19.68 -6.92
C GLU A 334 -1.12 -18.97 -6.24
N LYS A 335 -2.01 -19.72 -5.60
CA LYS A 335 -3.13 -19.15 -4.81
C LYS A 335 -2.61 -18.38 -3.60
N GLU A 336 -1.63 -18.89 -2.87
CA GLU A 336 -1.03 -18.20 -1.72
C GLU A 336 -0.39 -16.88 -2.16
N ASN A 337 0.41 -16.87 -3.23
CA ASN A 337 0.99 -15.64 -3.77
C ASN A 337 -0.08 -14.66 -4.28
N PHE A 338 -1.05 -15.14 -5.06
CA PHE A 338 -2.07 -14.30 -5.67
C PHE A 338 -3.00 -13.65 -4.63
N TYR A 339 -3.51 -14.43 -3.68
CA TYR A 339 -4.40 -13.87 -2.66
C TYR A 339 -3.67 -13.04 -1.61
N THR A 340 -2.37 -13.28 -1.40
CA THR A 340 -1.53 -12.37 -0.59
C THR A 340 -1.29 -11.06 -1.33
N ALA A 341 -1.03 -11.07 -2.62
CA ALA A 341 -0.97 -9.85 -3.43
C ALA A 341 -2.29 -9.07 -3.41
N MET A 342 -3.44 -9.75 -3.51
CA MET A 342 -4.75 -9.10 -3.32
C MET A 342 -4.92 -8.52 -1.90
N TYR A 343 -4.44 -9.22 -0.87
CA TYR A 343 -4.45 -8.73 0.50
C TYR A 343 -3.64 -7.44 0.64
N HIS A 344 -2.39 -7.41 0.16
CA HIS A 344 -1.55 -6.22 0.19
C HIS A 344 -2.19 -5.06 -0.60
N ALA A 345 -2.70 -5.31 -1.80
CA ALA A 345 -3.36 -4.31 -2.64
C ALA A 345 -4.62 -3.70 -1.99
N PHE A 346 -5.21 -4.35 -0.98
CA PHE A 346 -6.43 -3.87 -0.31
C PHE A 346 -6.17 -3.34 1.11
N ILE A 347 -4.92 -3.11 1.49
CA ILE A 347 -4.57 -2.42 2.74
C ILE A 347 -4.69 -0.91 2.57
N ASN A 348 -4.14 -0.35 1.49
CA ASN A 348 -4.13 1.09 1.20
C ASN A 348 -4.88 1.42 -0.12
N PRO A 349 -5.35 2.67 -0.28
CA PRO A 349 -5.47 3.77 0.69
C PRO A 349 -6.41 3.43 1.85
N THR A 350 -6.19 4.01 3.03
CA THR A 350 -6.96 3.69 4.24
C THR A 350 -8.13 4.65 4.48
N ILE A 351 -9.20 4.16 5.07
CA ILE A 351 -10.32 5.00 5.51
C ILE A 351 -9.81 6.02 6.54
N TYR A 352 -10.18 7.29 6.37
CA TYR A 352 -9.79 8.39 7.25
C TYR A 352 -10.99 9.25 7.60
N MET A 353 -11.91 8.67 8.36
CA MET A 353 -13.09 9.34 8.92
C MET A 353 -13.71 8.51 10.04
N ASP A 354 -14.37 9.17 10.97
CA ASP A 354 -15.16 8.55 12.02
C ASP A 354 -16.47 7.93 11.47
N VAL A 355 -17.14 7.11 12.29
CA VAL A 355 -18.41 6.46 11.91
C VAL A 355 -19.52 7.45 11.57
N ASP A 356 -19.45 8.69 12.08
CA ASP A 356 -20.39 9.78 11.77
C ASP A 356 -19.99 10.56 10.49
N GLY A 357 -18.98 10.11 9.76
CA GLY A 357 -18.51 10.71 8.51
C GLY A 357 -17.58 11.91 8.69
N LYS A 358 -17.21 12.28 9.91
CA LYS A 358 -16.30 13.39 10.16
C LYS A 358 -14.85 12.99 9.93
N TYR A 359 -14.07 13.90 9.35
CA TYR A 359 -12.64 13.75 9.14
C TYR A 359 -11.93 15.11 9.20
N LYS A 360 -10.63 15.09 9.36
CA LYS A 360 -9.79 16.29 9.31
C LYS A 360 -9.30 16.52 7.89
N GLY A 361 -9.51 17.74 7.37
CA GLY A 361 -9.07 18.15 6.04
C GLY A 361 -7.64 18.65 5.98
N LEU A 362 -7.12 18.91 4.76
CA LEU A 362 -5.78 19.50 4.56
C LEU A 362 -5.67 20.93 5.09
N ASP A 363 -6.78 21.66 5.25
CA ASP A 363 -6.90 22.94 5.93
C ASP A 363 -6.81 22.82 7.47
N GLN A 364 -6.66 21.61 8.00
CA GLN A 364 -6.66 21.28 9.43
C GLN A 364 -8.03 21.45 10.12
N GLU A 365 -9.11 21.74 9.36
CA GLU A 365 -10.48 21.86 9.85
C GLU A 365 -11.21 20.52 9.80
N ILE A 366 -12.33 20.43 10.54
CA ILE A 366 -13.17 19.25 10.57
C ILE A 366 -14.26 19.34 9.51
N HIS A 367 -14.26 18.38 8.61
CA HIS A 367 -15.24 18.21 7.55
C HIS A 367 -16.13 17.00 7.77
N THR A 368 -17.20 16.89 6.99
CA THR A 368 -18.07 15.71 6.93
C THR A 368 -18.15 15.22 5.50
N ALA A 369 -17.77 13.97 5.27
CA ALA A 369 -17.90 13.34 3.96
C ALA A 369 -19.38 13.11 3.64
N LYS A 370 -19.87 13.72 2.55
CA LYS A 370 -21.26 13.62 2.10
C LYS A 370 -21.35 12.79 0.83
N GLY A 371 -21.86 11.57 0.95
CA GLY A 371 -22.05 10.68 -0.19
C GLY A 371 -20.78 10.01 -0.72
N PHE A 372 -19.71 9.95 0.09
CA PHE A 372 -18.49 9.20 -0.18
C PHE A 372 -17.79 8.78 1.12
N THR A 373 -16.93 7.80 1.04
CA THR A 373 -15.98 7.45 2.09
C THR A 373 -14.69 8.22 1.88
N ASN A 374 -14.21 8.94 2.91
CA ASN A 374 -12.95 9.66 2.82
C ASN A 374 -11.76 8.74 3.09
N TYR A 375 -10.73 8.84 2.25
CA TYR A 375 -9.51 8.06 2.29
C TYR A 375 -8.27 8.92 2.50
N THR A 376 -7.20 8.30 2.99
CA THR A 376 -5.86 8.86 3.14
C THR A 376 -4.80 7.84 2.74
N THR A 377 -3.53 8.22 2.78
CA THR A 377 -2.38 7.39 2.38
C THR A 377 -2.41 7.13 0.88
N PHE A 378 -2.30 8.23 0.15
CA PHE A 378 -2.24 8.23 -1.31
C PHE A 378 -0.79 8.37 -1.77
N SER A 379 -0.12 7.25 -2.03
CA SER A 379 1.19 7.16 -2.67
C SER A 379 1.01 7.17 -4.19
N LEU A 380 0.79 8.36 -4.77
CA LEU A 380 0.25 8.44 -6.14
C LEU A 380 1.29 8.23 -7.23
N TRP A 381 2.58 8.51 -6.96
CA TRP A 381 3.66 8.19 -7.88
C TRP A 381 3.73 6.69 -8.18
N ASP A 382 3.39 5.87 -7.21
CA ASP A 382 3.38 4.41 -7.32
C ASP A 382 2.05 3.91 -7.87
N THR A 383 0.96 4.21 -7.17
CA THR A 383 -0.32 3.51 -7.28
C THR A 383 -1.14 3.87 -8.53
N TYR A 384 -0.84 5.00 -9.21
CA TYR A 384 -1.52 5.34 -10.47
C TYR A 384 -1.25 4.31 -11.57
N ARG A 385 -0.11 3.59 -11.50
CA ARG A 385 0.41 2.70 -12.56
C ARG A 385 -0.41 1.42 -12.70
N ALA A 386 -0.74 0.74 -11.58
CA ALA A 386 -1.53 -0.49 -11.62
C ALA A 386 -2.62 -0.56 -10.55
N LEU A 387 -2.40 -0.08 -9.31
CA LEU A 387 -3.36 -0.26 -8.22
C LEU A 387 -4.70 0.42 -8.52
N HIS A 388 -4.71 1.72 -8.86
CA HIS A 388 -5.93 2.43 -9.22
C HIS A 388 -6.58 1.90 -10.51
N PRO A 389 -5.82 1.54 -11.58
CA PRO A 389 -6.37 0.81 -12.72
C PRO A 389 -7.02 -0.53 -12.36
N LEU A 390 -6.46 -1.30 -11.41
CA LEU A 390 -7.08 -2.52 -10.89
C LEU A 390 -8.41 -2.20 -10.20
N PHE A 391 -8.43 -1.18 -9.35
CA PHE A 391 -9.64 -0.73 -8.67
C PHE A 391 -10.72 -0.26 -9.65
N ASN A 392 -10.36 0.32 -10.78
CA ASN A 392 -11.32 0.66 -11.84
C ASN A 392 -12.04 -0.57 -12.43
N ILE A 393 -11.48 -1.76 -12.30
CA ILE A 393 -12.10 -3.02 -12.73
C ILE A 393 -12.91 -3.65 -11.59
N ILE A 394 -12.28 -3.88 -10.42
CA ILE A 394 -12.84 -4.74 -9.36
C ILE A 394 -13.40 -3.98 -8.16
N GLN A 395 -13.10 -2.68 -8.03
CA GLN A 395 -13.50 -1.80 -6.92
C GLN A 395 -13.98 -0.43 -7.41
N PRO A 396 -14.75 -0.30 -8.53
CA PRO A 396 -15.04 0.99 -9.15
C PRO A 396 -15.73 1.98 -8.23
N LYS A 397 -16.63 1.54 -7.35
CA LYS A 397 -17.28 2.43 -6.37
C LYS A 397 -16.29 2.97 -5.34
N ARG A 398 -15.40 2.12 -4.84
CA ARG A 398 -14.36 2.51 -3.88
C ARG A 398 -13.35 3.46 -4.52
N ASN A 399 -12.90 3.16 -5.75
CA ASN A 399 -12.00 4.06 -6.47
C ASN A 399 -12.65 5.42 -6.76
N ASN A 400 -13.96 5.44 -7.02
CA ASN A 400 -14.72 6.68 -7.16
C ASN A 400 -14.70 7.51 -5.84
N ASP A 401 -14.84 6.87 -4.69
CA ASP A 401 -14.74 7.55 -3.38
C ASP A 401 -13.31 8.05 -3.11
N MET A 402 -12.28 7.33 -3.55
CA MET A 402 -10.88 7.78 -3.49
C MET A 402 -10.67 9.03 -4.37
N VAL A 403 -11.22 9.06 -5.59
CA VAL A 403 -11.18 10.26 -6.45
C VAL A 403 -11.91 11.44 -5.79
N LYS A 404 -13.07 11.20 -5.16
CA LYS A 404 -13.77 12.25 -4.40
C LYS A 404 -12.95 12.76 -3.22
N SER A 405 -12.20 11.88 -2.55
CA SER A 405 -11.26 12.28 -1.50
C SER A 405 -10.14 13.18 -2.05
N MET A 406 -9.56 12.85 -3.21
CA MET A 406 -8.55 13.69 -3.87
C MET A 406 -9.10 15.07 -4.23
N LEU A 407 -10.35 15.14 -4.74
CA LEU A 407 -11.01 16.40 -5.05
C LEU A 407 -11.36 17.19 -3.78
N ALA A 408 -11.75 16.53 -2.69
CA ALA A 408 -11.94 17.18 -1.40
C ALA A 408 -10.61 17.76 -0.85
N HIS A 409 -9.51 17.03 -1.01
CA HIS A 409 -8.18 17.52 -0.66
C HIS A 409 -7.79 18.77 -1.47
N TYR A 410 -8.11 18.81 -2.77
CA TYR A 410 -7.92 20.00 -3.60
C TYR A 410 -8.70 21.22 -3.07
N ASP A 411 -9.98 21.03 -2.76
CA ASP A 411 -10.85 22.08 -2.24
C ASP A 411 -10.38 22.60 -0.87
N GLN A 412 -9.81 21.73 -0.03
CA GLN A 412 -9.36 22.02 1.33
C GLN A 412 -7.88 22.45 1.40
N SER A 413 -7.08 22.12 0.40
CA SER A 413 -5.68 22.54 0.37
C SER A 413 -5.57 24.06 0.23
N PRO A 414 -4.83 24.76 1.13
CA PRO A 414 -4.53 26.18 0.98
C PRO A 414 -3.83 26.52 -0.35
N LEU A 415 -3.17 25.53 -0.96
CA LEU A 415 -2.50 25.69 -2.25
C LEU A 415 -3.43 25.45 -3.44
N HIS A 416 -4.64 24.96 -3.23
CA HIS A 416 -5.54 24.49 -4.29
C HIS A 416 -4.83 23.57 -5.28
N MET A 417 -4.14 22.58 -4.73
CA MET A 417 -3.47 21.49 -5.47
C MET A 417 -4.11 20.15 -5.13
N LEU A 418 -4.19 19.30 -6.13
CA LEU A 418 -4.49 17.88 -5.91
C LEU A 418 -3.38 17.23 -5.10
N PRO A 419 -3.67 16.17 -4.32
CA PRO A 419 -2.65 15.52 -3.51
C PRO A 419 -1.55 14.89 -4.37
N ILE A 420 -0.35 14.91 -3.84
CA ILE A 420 0.85 14.24 -4.39
C ILE A 420 1.10 12.96 -3.60
N TRP A 421 1.38 13.11 -2.30
CA TRP A 421 1.50 12.01 -1.34
C TRP A 421 0.82 12.41 -0.03
N SER A 422 -0.51 12.34 0.00
CA SER A 422 -1.25 12.81 1.17
C SER A 422 -1.42 11.71 2.22
N ASN A 423 -1.13 12.07 3.48
CA ASN A 423 -1.32 11.22 4.63
C ASN A 423 -1.85 12.02 5.83
N SER A 424 -2.92 11.51 6.47
CA SER A 424 -3.42 12.03 7.75
C SER A 424 -3.61 13.55 7.77
N ALA A 425 -4.38 14.10 6.82
CA ALA A 425 -4.66 15.53 6.65
C ALA A 425 -3.41 16.40 6.37
N ASN A 426 -2.39 15.81 5.80
CA ASN A 426 -1.19 16.50 5.31
C ASN A 426 -0.82 15.98 3.92
N ASP A 427 -0.11 16.80 3.16
CA ASP A 427 0.62 16.33 1.98
C ASP A 427 2.12 16.49 2.26
N ASN A 428 2.90 15.47 2.01
CA ASN A 428 4.35 15.49 2.21
C ASN A 428 5.13 15.76 0.91
N TRP A 429 4.42 15.77 -0.24
CA TRP A 429 4.96 16.01 -1.58
C TRP A 429 6.13 15.08 -1.95
N CYS A 430 6.16 13.86 -1.42
CA CYS A 430 7.17 12.86 -1.74
C CYS A 430 7.10 12.49 -3.23
N MET A 431 8.25 12.20 -3.80
CA MET A 431 8.50 11.85 -5.20
C MET A 431 8.19 13.01 -6.17
N SER A 432 8.19 12.73 -7.46
CA SER A 432 7.94 13.69 -8.53
C SER A 432 6.60 13.45 -9.21
N GLY A 433 6.12 14.41 -10.00
CA GLY A 433 4.84 14.32 -10.69
C GLY A 433 3.68 14.95 -9.93
N TYR A 434 2.49 14.91 -10.56
CA TYR A 434 1.20 15.28 -9.96
C TYR A 434 0.13 14.23 -10.35
N HIS A 435 0.45 12.97 -10.07
CA HIS A 435 -0.23 11.78 -10.63
C HIS A 435 -1.68 11.58 -10.19
N SER A 436 -2.19 12.39 -9.24
CA SER A 436 -3.64 12.48 -9.01
C SER A 436 -4.40 12.69 -10.31
N VAL A 437 -3.82 13.47 -11.25
CA VAL A 437 -4.47 13.77 -12.53
C VAL A 437 -4.63 12.51 -13.38
N ALA A 438 -3.64 11.61 -13.34
CA ALA A 438 -3.70 10.33 -14.04
C ALA A 438 -4.79 9.43 -13.47
N VAL A 439 -4.89 9.33 -12.13
CA VAL A 439 -5.93 8.56 -11.44
C VAL A 439 -7.32 9.10 -11.74
N ILE A 440 -7.51 10.42 -11.65
CA ILE A 440 -8.79 11.10 -11.92
C ILE A 440 -9.18 10.92 -13.38
N ALA A 441 -8.25 11.15 -14.30
CA ALA A 441 -8.51 11.00 -15.73
C ALA A 441 -8.85 9.54 -16.07
N ASP A 442 -8.10 8.56 -15.56
CA ASP A 442 -8.35 7.13 -15.81
C ASP A 442 -9.73 6.71 -15.31
N ALA A 443 -10.13 7.13 -14.11
CA ALA A 443 -11.45 6.83 -13.55
C ALA A 443 -12.58 7.43 -14.40
N ILE A 444 -12.49 8.71 -14.78
CA ILE A 444 -13.53 9.38 -15.56
C ILE A 444 -13.62 8.80 -16.98
N LEU A 445 -12.48 8.57 -17.64
CA LEU A 445 -12.42 8.00 -18.99
C LEU A 445 -13.00 6.58 -19.05
N LYS A 446 -12.84 5.79 -17.98
CA LYS A 446 -13.38 4.45 -17.81
C LYS A 446 -14.82 4.41 -17.30
N GLY A 447 -15.44 5.58 -17.06
CA GLY A 447 -16.85 5.69 -16.64
C GLY A 447 -17.07 5.55 -15.13
N ASN A 448 -16.02 5.56 -14.31
CA ASN A 448 -16.09 5.48 -12.86
C ASN A 448 -16.15 6.88 -12.22
N ALA A 449 -17.16 7.66 -12.57
CA ALA A 449 -17.29 9.07 -12.17
C ALA A 449 -18.64 9.39 -11.55
N ALA A 450 -19.31 8.44 -10.91
CA ALA A 450 -20.62 8.64 -10.32
C ALA A 450 -20.61 9.74 -9.24
N GLY A 451 -21.37 10.83 -9.49
CA GLY A 451 -21.45 12.00 -8.60
C GLY A 451 -20.19 12.88 -8.61
N ILE A 452 -19.32 12.74 -9.60
CA ILE A 452 -18.19 13.65 -9.86
C ILE A 452 -18.55 14.59 -10.99
N ASP A 453 -18.37 15.90 -10.77
CA ASP A 453 -18.39 16.88 -11.85
C ASP A 453 -17.04 16.79 -12.60
N ALA A 454 -17.09 16.22 -13.81
CA ALA A 454 -15.90 16.00 -14.61
C ALA A 454 -15.21 17.30 -15.07
N ASN A 455 -15.97 18.40 -15.26
CA ASN A 455 -15.39 19.70 -15.59
C ASN A 455 -14.66 20.30 -14.39
N LYS A 456 -15.26 20.26 -13.20
CA LYS A 456 -14.59 20.67 -11.96
C LYS A 456 -13.33 19.84 -11.70
N ALA A 457 -13.39 18.52 -11.93
CA ALA A 457 -12.23 17.63 -11.79
C ALA A 457 -11.11 18.00 -12.79
N LEU A 458 -11.47 18.30 -14.05
CA LEU A 458 -10.49 18.77 -15.04
C LEU A 458 -9.90 20.12 -14.63
N ASP A 459 -10.70 21.06 -14.12
CA ASP A 459 -10.19 22.37 -13.67
C ASP A 459 -9.22 22.23 -12.49
N ALA A 460 -9.47 21.30 -11.56
CA ALA A 460 -8.53 20.96 -10.49
C ALA A 460 -7.20 20.39 -11.03
N CYS A 461 -7.27 19.51 -12.03
CA CYS A 461 -6.08 18.98 -12.72
C CYS A 461 -5.27 20.11 -13.39
N ILE A 462 -5.94 21.01 -14.11
CA ILE A 462 -5.31 22.16 -14.78
C ILE A 462 -4.64 23.10 -13.78
N THR A 463 -5.33 23.41 -12.68
CA THR A 463 -4.80 24.30 -11.61
C THR A 463 -3.55 23.71 -11.01
N THR A 464 -3.56 22.41 -10.69
CA THR A 464 -2.39 21.67 -10.17
C THR A 464 -1.23 21.72 -11.16
N ALA A 465 -1.47 21.40 -12.44
CA ALA A 465 -0.44 21.38 -13.48
C ALA A 465 0.10 22.78 -13.87
N ARG A 466 -0.52 23.84 -13.38
CA ARG A 466 -0.09 25.24 -13.59
C ARG A 466 0.42 25.91 -12.31
N HIS A 467 0.60 25.17 -11.22
CA HIS A 467 1.06 25.72 -9.96
C HIS A 467 2.55 26.02 -9.99
N ARG A 468 2.91 27.20 -10.51
CA ARG A 468 4.29 27.59 -10.91
C ARG A 468 5.35 27.49 -9.82
N SER A 469 4.98 27.55 -8.53
CA SER A 469 5.90 27.45 -7.41
C SER A 469 6.15 26.02 -6.92
N TYR A 470 5.46 25.02 -7.48
CA TYR A 470 5.64 23.63 -7.12
C TYR A 470 6.71 23.00 -8.01
N ASP A 471 7.71 22.38 -7.42
CA ASP A 471 8.74 21.45 -7.96
C ASP A 471 9.15 21.72 -9.44
N GLY A 472 9.49 22.97 -9.76
CA GLY A 472 9.96 23.36 -11.07
C GLY A 472 8.90 23.49 -12.18
N ILE A 473 7.60 23.39 -11.88
CA ILE A 473 6.51 23.56 -12.88
C ILE A 473 6.66 24.90 -13.64
N GLY A 474 7.03 25.99 -12.95
CA GLY A 474 7.25 27.27 -13.61
C GLY A 474 8.32 27.19 -14.71
N LEU A 475 9.45 26.54 -14.43
CA LEU A 475 10.52 26.32 -15.41
C LEU A 475 10.07 25.36 -16.52
N TYR A 476 9.35 24.32 -16.18
CA TYR A 476 8.80 23.37 -17.15
C TYR A 476 7.84 24.04 -18.14
N ILE A 477 6.97 24.94 -17.67
CA ILE A 477 6.07 25.71 -18.54
C ILE A 477 6.87 26.64 -19.48
N ASP A 478 7.86 27.35 -18.94
CA ASP A 478 8.58 28.38 -19.68
C ASP A 478 9.62 27.81 -20.66
N LYS A 479 10.29 26.70 -20.31
CA LYS A 479 11.40 26.13 -21.10
C LYS A 479 11.04 24.80 -21.78
N GLY A 480 9.95 24.16 -21.41
CA GLY A 480 9.58 22.82 -21.86
C GLY A 480 10.40 21.70 -21.21
N TYR A 481 11.17 21.98 -20.16
CA TYR A 481 11.89 21.02 -19.31
C TYR A 481 12.31 21.67 -18.01
N ILE A 482 12.69 20.87 -17.02
CA ILE A 482 13.25 21.35 -15.76
C ILE A 482 14.76 21.24 -15.81
N PRO A 483 15.49 22.38 -15.73
CA PRO A 483 16.94 22.36 -15.73
C PRO A 483 17.53 21.68 -14.49
N THR A 484 18.51 20.78 -14.67
CA THR A 484 19.11 20.01 -13.57
C THR A 484 20.01 20.84 -12.67
N ASP A 485 20.49 21.99 -13.13
CA ASP A 485 21.18 23.00 -12.27
C ASP A 485 20.21 23.81 -11.40
N LYS A 486 18.90 23.62 -11.52
CA LYS A 486 17.85 24.23 -10.69
C LYS A 486 17.06 23.20 -9.86
N ASN A 487 16.93 21.99 -10.34
CA ASN A 487 16.33 20.85 -9.67
C ASN A 487 17.15 19.60 -10.00
N ALA A 488 17.79 19.01 -9.00
CA ALA A 488 18.73 17.90 -9.17
C ALA A 488 18.14 16.68 -9.89
N VAL A 489 16.81 16.49 -9.81
CA VAL A 489 16.07 15.40 -10.46
C VAL A 489 15.21 15.87 -11.64
N GLY A 490 15.53 17.03 -12.21
CA GLY A 490 14.72 17.73 -13.22
C GLY A 490 14.47 16.93 -14.51
N THR A 491 15.30 15.94 -14.84
CA THR A 491 15.08 15.07 -16.01
C THR A 491 13.92 14.14 -15.77
N SER A 492 13.92 13.37 -14.68
CA SER A 492 12.79 12.47 -14.32
C SER A 492 11.51 13.28 -14.11
N THR A 493 11.56 14.40 -13.37
CA THR A 493 10.39 15.26 -13.16
C THR A 493 9.81 15.80 -14.48
N THR A 494 10.65 16.13 -15.47
CA THR A 494 10.18 16.50 -16.82
C THR A 494 9.40 15.38 -17.50
N LEU A 495 9.86 14.13 -17.36
CA LEU A 495 9.21 12.97 -17.95
C LEU A 495 7.86 12.67 -17.28
N GLU A 496 7.81 12.73 -15.94
CA GLU A 496 6.61 12.52 -15.15
C GLU A 496 5.54 13.59 -15.49
N TYR A 497 5.92 14.87 -15.54
CA TYR A 497 5.00 15.94 -15.94
C TYR A 497 4.50 15.79 -17.38
N ALA A 498 5.32 15.33 -18.30
CA ALA A 498 4.91 15.08 -19.68
C ALA A 498 3.83 13.98 -19.76
N TYR A 499 3.91 12.98 -18.90
CA TYR A 499 2.88 11.95 -18.80
C TYR A 499 1.58 12.48 -18.15
N ASP A 500 1.68 13.22 -17.05
CA ASP A 500 0.53 13.82 -16.38
C ASP A 500 -0.22 14.79 -17.30
N ASP A 501 0.51 15.61 -18.06
CA ASP A 501 -0.06 16.50 -19.07
C ASP A 501 -0.80 15.74 -20.17
N TRP A 502 -0.29 14.56 -20.56
CA TRP A 502 -1.01 13.70 -21.51
C TRP A 502 -2.33 13.22 -20.94
N ALA A 503 -2.37 12.82 -19.66
CA ALA A 503 -3.59 12.38 -19.00
C ALA A 503 -4.64 13.51 -18.95
N ILE A 504 -4.21 14.75 -18.61
CA ILE A 504 -5.07 15.95 -18.67
C ILE A 504 -5.61 16.16 -20.10
N ALA A 505 -4.75 16.03 -21.12
CA ALA A 505 -5.17 16.18 -22.50
C ALA A 505 -6.25 15.16 -22.92
N GLN A 506 -6.13 13.87 -22.48
CA GLN A 506 -7.15 12.87 -22.79
C GLN A 506 -8.49 13.22 -22.13
N LEU A 507 -8.49 13.66 -20.87
CA LEU A 507 -9.69 14.10 -20.17
C LEU A 507 -10.30 15.35 -20.82
N ALA A 508 -9.50 16.34 -21.18
CA ALA A 508 -9.93 17.56 -21.89
C ALA A 508 -10.57 17.23 -23.25
N LYS A 509 -9.98 16.29 -24.01
CA LYS A 509 -10.55 15.78 -25.26
C LYS A 509 -11.92 15.15 -25.05
N LYS A 510 -12.07 14.31 -24.03
CA LYS A 510 -13.35 13.66 -23.66
C LYS A 510 -14.44 14.69 -23.34
N LEU A 511 -14.06 15.79 -22.72
CA LEU A 511 -14.97 16.87 -22.30
C LEU A 511 -15.12 18.00 -23.33
N ASN A 512 -14.56 17.85 -24.54
CA ASN A 512 -14.59 18.83 -25.63
C ASN A 512 -13.96 20.20 -25.26
N ARG A 513 -13.00 20.21 -24.32
CA ARG A 513 -12.22 21.41 -23.94
C ARG A 513 -11.02 21.54 -24.87
N THR A 514 -11.25 22.00 -26.09
CA THR A 514 -10.26 22.00 -27.20
C THR A 514 -9.03 22.87 -26.90
N ASP A 515 -9.21 24.01 -26.27
CA ASP A 515 -8.13 24.90 -25.84
C ASP A 515 -7.17 24.20 -24.86
N VAL A 516 -7.72 23.59 -23.84
CA VAL A 516 -6.97 22.79 -22.84
C VAL A 516 -6.29 21.58 -23.50
N TYR A 517 -7.02 20.87 -24.36
CA TYR A 517 -6.42 19.75 -25.12
C TYR A 517 -5.18 20.17 -25.91
N ASN A 518 -5.28 21.28 -26.66
CA ASN A 518 -4.15 21.76 -27.49
C ASN A 518 -2.94 22.18 -26.66
N GLU A 519 -3.16 22.81 -25.51
CA GLU A 519 -2.05 23.14 -24.58
C GLU A 519 -1.38 21.89 -24.06
N PHE A 520 -2.15 21.00 -23.43
CA PHE A 520 -1.59 19.86 -22.69
C PHE A 520 -1.06 18.76 -23.62
N VAL A 521 -1.62 18.57 -24.81
CA VAL A 521 -1.02 17.65 -25.79
C VAL A 521 0.34 18.16 -26.30
N LYS A 522 0.53 19.48 -26.37
CA LYS A 522 1.85 20.07 -26.69
C LYS A 522 2.84 19.84 -25.54
N ARG A 523 2.43 20.11 -24.30
CA ARG A 523 3.25 19.93 -23.10
C ARG A 523 3.65 18.46 -22.92
N SER A 524 2.77 17.51 -23.23
CA SER A 524 3.06 16.08 -23.15
C SER A 524 4.17 15.59 -24.07
N GLN A 525 4.61 16.41 -25.03
CA GLN A 525 5.76 16.14 -25.90
C GLN A 525 7.09 16.62 -25.32
N ASN A 526 7.10 17.25 -24.15
CA ASN A 526 8.26 17.87 -23.54
C ASN A 526 9.37 16.86 -23.17
N TYR A 527 9.06 15.56 -23.04
CA TYR A 527 10.06 14.52 -22.87
C TYR A 527 11.16 14.55 -23.96
N LYS A 528 10.83 15.05 -25.18
CA LYS A 528 11.78 15.18 -26.28
C LYS A 528 12.89 16.18 -25.98
N ASN A 529 12.64 17.16 -25.10
CA ASN A 529 13.60 18.22 -24.78
C ASN A 529 14.77 17.73 -23.93
N VAL A 530 14.61 16.59 -23.26
CA VAL A 530 15.63 15.96 -22.41
C VAL A 530 16.23 14.69 -23.06
N PHE A 531 15.77 14.30 -24.25
CA PHE A 531 16.39 13.23 -25.03
C PHE A 531 17.60 13.74 -25.80
N ASP A 532 18.76 13.14 -25.58
CA ASP A 532 19.98 13.44 -26.30
C ASP A 532 20.22 12.41 -27.43
N PRO A 533 19.95 12.77 -28.70
CA PRO A 533 20.12 11.84 -29.83
C PRO A 533 21.56 11.43 -30.08
N SER A 534 22.57 12.17 -29.59
CA SER A 534 23.97 11.84 -29.77
C SER A 534 24.42 10.63 -28.97
N VAL A 535 23.72 10.34 -27.84
CA VAL A 535 23.97 9.19 -26.95
C VAL A 535 22.81 8.20 -26.92
N GLY A 536 21.63 8.60 -27.38
CA GLY A 536 20.42 7.75 -27.41
C GLY A 536 19.72 7.57 -26.05
N PHE A 537 19.91 8.51 -25.11
CA PHE A 537 19.37 8.47 -23.77
C PHE A 537 18.67 9.77 -23.37
N MET A 538 17.74 9.68 -22.41
CA MET A 538 17.35 10.84 -21.60
C MET A 538 18.55 11.28 -20.77
N ARG A 539 18.84 12.59 -20.76
CA ARG A 539 20.05 13.16 -20.18
C ARG A 539 19.78 14.49 -19.49
N ALA A 540 20.47 14.72 -18.40
CA ALA A 540 20.44 15.98 -17.66
C ALA A 540 20.72 17.17 -18.57
N LYS A 541 19.88 18.23 -18.49
CA LYS A 541 19.98 19.44 -19.30
C LYS A 541 19.91 20.67 -18.40
N ASN A 542 20.85 21.58 -18.56
CA ASN A 542 21.02 22.77 -17.75
C ASN A 542 20.19 23.97 -18.28
N SER A 543 20.10 25.01 -17.47
CA SER A 543 19.35 26.23 -17.79
C SER A 543 19.89 27.01 -19.02
N ASP A 544 21.14 26.77 -19.43
CA ASP A 544 21.75 27.30 -20.66
C ASP A 544 21.33 26.52 -21.92
N GLY A 545 20.50 25.50 -21.79
CA GLY A 545 20.01 24.66 -22.87
C GLY A 545 20.97 23.54 -23.29
N LYS A 546 22.12 23.38 -22.64
CA LYS A 546 23.10 22.33 -22.94
C LYS A 546 22.92 21.12 -22.06
N PHE A 547 23.20 19.94 -22.60
CA PHE A 547 23.27 18.72 -21.80
C PHE A 547 24.45 18.74 -20.83
N ALA A 548 24.29 18.15 -19.66
CA ALA A 548 25.33 18.06 -18.62
C ALA A 548 26.58 17.33 -19.17
N LYS A 549 27.79 17.79 -18.78
CA LYS A 549 29.03 17.30 -19.38
C LYS A 549 29.40 15.88 -18.96
N ASN A 550 29.30 15.58 -17.66
CA ASN A 550 29.71 14.29 -17.08
C ASN A 550 28.55 13.30 -17.14
N PHE A 551 28.29 12.74 -18.32
CA PHE A 551 27.20 11.81 -18.52
C PHE A 551 27.66 10.37 -18.32
N ASP A 552 27.06 9.73 -17.32
CA ASP A 552 27.13 8.28 -17.07
C ASP A 552 25.71 7.70 -17.05
N PRO A 553 25.30 6.93 -18.07
CA PRO A 553 23.95 6.38 -18.13
C PRO A 553 23.65 5.33 -17.04
N MET A 554 24.69 4.81 -16.36
CA MET A 554 24.56 3.81 -15.30
C MET A 554 24.44 4.45 -13.91
N SER A 555 25.00 5.64 -13.70
CA SER A 555 24.97 6.28 -12.38
C SER A 555 23.57 6.71 -11.99
N THR A 556 23.22 6.46 -10.74
CA THR A 556 21.97 6.91 -10.08
C THR A 556 22.14 8.27 -9.42
N ASN A 557 23.38 8.78 -9.30
CA ASN A 557 23.69 10.01 -8.60
C ASN A 557 24.06 11.15 -9.55
N GLY A 558 23.43 12.32 -9.36
CA GLY A 558 23.77 13.56 -10.07
C GLY A 558 23.47 13.57 -11.57
N GLN A 559 22.74 12.60 -12.09
CA GLN A 559 22.40 12.47 -13.51
C GLN A 559 21.01 13.04 -13.88
N GLY A 560 20.32 13.65 -12.93
CA GLY A 560 19.00 14.28 -13.16
C GLY A 560 17.81 13.38 -12.95
N PHE A 561 17.97 12.26 -12.27
CA PHE A 561 16.92 11.28 -12.00
C PHE A 561 16.71 11.08 -10.51
N ILE A 562 15.46 10.83 -10.13
CA ILE A 562 15.08 10.35 -8.80
C ILE A 562 15.06 8.83 -8.86
N GLU A 563 15.69 8.16 -7.90
CA GLU A 563 15.68 6.69 -7.75
C GLU A 563 15.87 5.91 -9.05
N GLY A 564 16.91 6.22 -9.80
CA GLY A 564 17.18 5.52 -11.03
C GLY A 564 18.23 6.19 -11.90
N ASN A 565 18.36 5.74 -13.13
CA ASN A 565 19.38 6.19 -14.07
C ASN A 565 18.82 6.35 -15.49
N SER A 566 19.68 6.74 -16.43
CA SER A 566 19.27 6.95 -17.81
C SER A 566 18.77 5.67 -18.51
N TRP A 567 19.29 4.48 -18.14
CA TRP A 567 18.82 3.22 -18.72
C TRP A 567 17.35 2.96 -18.41
N ASN A 568 16.91 3.24 -17.18
CA ASN A 568 15.53 3.04 -16.75
C ASN A 568 14.63 4.17 -17.26
N TYR A 569 15.01 5.43 -17.01
CA TYR A 569 14.15 6.57 -17.31
C TYR A 569 14.06 6.93 -18.80
N THR A 570 14.99 6.49 -19.66
CA THR A 570 14.83 6.65 -21.13
C THR A 570 13.56 5.92 -21.62
N LEU A 571 13.13 4.88 -20.93
CA LEU A 571 11.94 4.12 -21.27
C LEU A 571 10.64 4.72 -20.68
N PHE A 572 10.75 5.74 -19.80
CA PHE A 572 9.59 6.35 -19.16
C PHE A 572 8.90 7.39 -20.09
N VAL A 573 8.32 6.87 -21.17
CA VAL A 573 7.44 7.60 -22.10
C VAL A 573 6.22 6.72 -22.42
N PRO A 574 5.48 6.23 -21.39
CA PRO A 574 4.41 5.27 -21.60
C PRO A 574 3.28 5.82 -22.48
N GLN A 575 3.04 7.12 -22.47
CA GLN A 575 2.00 7.78 -23.27
C GLN A 575 2.27 7.76 -24.78
N TYR A 576 3.51 7.58 -25.23
CA TYR A 576 3.91 7.61 -26.64
C TYR A 576 4.97 6.54 -26.98
N PRO A 577 4.75 5.25 -26.69
CA PRO A 577 5.76 4.21 -26.87
C PRO A 577 6.24 4.11 -28.33
N GLU A 578 5.33 4.24 -29.32
CA GLU A 578 5.72 4.18 -30.74
C GLU A 578 6.56 5.39 -31.17
N GLN A 579 6.35 6.58 -30.55
CA GLN A 579 7.18 7.74 -30.82
C GLN A 579 8.57 7.58 -30.18
N LEU A 580 8.65 7.02 -28.97
CA LEU A 580 9.91 6.71 -28.31
C LEU A 580 10.72 5.71 -29.13
N ILE A 581 10.10 4.62 -29.60
CA ILE A 581 10.72 3.61 -30.45
C ILE A 581 11.34 4.28 -31.71
N LYS A 582 10.57 5.17 -32.35
CA LYS A 582 11.05 5.92 -33.52
C LYS A 582 12.24 6.83 -33.16
N LEU A 583 12.17 7.51 -32.01
CA LEU A 583 13.22 8.42 -31.52
C LEU A 583 14.53 7.67 -31.26
N MET A 584 14.43 6.43 -30.72
CA MET A 584 15.58 5.56 -30.47
C MET A 584 16.07 4.78 -31.69
N GLY A 585 15.56 5.05 -32.90
CA GLY A 585 16.04 4.51 -34.17
C GLY A 585 15.32 3.27 -34.67
N GLY A 586 14.10 3.03 -34.21
CA GLY A 586 13.19 2.00 -34.71
C GLY A 586 13.21 0.70 -33.93
N ASN A 587 12.31 -0.21 -34.32
CA ASN A 587 11.97 -1.43 -33.57
C ASN A 587 13.19 -2.29 -33.20
N GLN A 588 14.09 -2.54 -34.17
CA GLN A 588 15.25 -3.42 -33.95
C GLN A 588 16.21 -2.86 -32.91
N LYS A 589 16.54 -1.56 -32.98
CA LYS A 589 17.41 -0.90 -31.99
C LYS A 589 16.78 -0.85 -30.64
N PHE A 590 15.48 -0.57 -30.58
CA PHE A 590 14.72 -0.54 -29.33
C PHE A 590 14.65 -1.92 -28.67
N ILE A 591 14.40 -3.00 -29.41
CA ILE A 591 14.43 -4.37 -28.90
C ILE A 591 15.83 -4.72 -28.39
N ALA A 592 16.89 -4.35 -29.11
CA ALA A 592 18.26 -4.59 -28.67
C ALA A 592 18.59 -3.82 -27.36
N TYR A 593 18.10 -2.60 -27.21
CA TYR A 593 18.23 -1.83 -25.98
C TYR A 593 17.56 -2.54 -24.80
N LEU A 594 16.30 -2.97 -24.97
CA LEU A 594 15.58 -3.73 -23.93
C LEU A 594 16.28 -5.06 -23.61
N ASP A 595 16.75 -5.80 -24.62
CA ASP A 595 17.48 -7.05 -24.40
C ASP A 595 18.77 -6.81 -23.59
N THR A 596 19.50 -5.72 -23.89
CA THR A 596 20.68 -5.32 -23.12
C THR A 596 20.31 -4.99 -21.68
N LEU A 597 19.24 -4.21 -21.46
CA LEU A 597 18.76 -3.87 -20.11
C LEU A 597 18.48 -5.12 -19.26
N PHE A 598 17.82 -6.13 -19.82
CA PHE A 598 17.48 -7.35 -19.07
C PHE A 598 18.66 -8.34 -18.87
N THR A 599 19.82 -8.11 -19.52
CA THR A 599 20.96 -9.05 -19.51
C THR A 599 22.27 -8.46 -19.03
N MET A 600 22.35 -7.14 -18.81
CA MET A 600 23.56 -6.49 -18.34
C MET A 600 23.94 -6.89 -16.91
N ASN A 601 25.21 -6.77 -16.56
CA ASN A 601 25.70 -6.89 -15.19
C ASN A 601 25.90 -5.50 -14.59
N LEU A 602 25.26 -5.25 -13.45
CA LEU A 602 25.45 -4.00 -12.71
C LEU A 602 26.66 -4.10 -11.79
N PRO A 603 27.53 -3.06 -11.72
CA PRO A 603 28.64 -3.02 -10.79
C PRO A 603 28.15 -2.84 -9.35
N ASP A 604 28.97 -3.25 -8.38
CA ASP A 604 28.63 -3.10 -6.93
C ASP A 604 28.43 -1.63 -6.53
N ALA A 605 29.14 -0.72 -7.19
CA ALA A 605 28.98 0.73 -6.95
C ALA A 605 27.56 1.22 -7.23
N PHE A 606 26.81 0.61 -8.16
CA PHE A 606 25.42 0.95 -8.42
C PHE A 606 24.54 0.77 -7.16
N PHE A 607 24.75 -0.32 -6.44
CA PHE A 607 23.96 -0.65 -5.23
C PHE A 607 24.38 0.14 -4.00
N ALA A 608 25.58 0.72 -4.00
CA ALA A 608 26.09 1.52 -2.89
C ALA A 608 25.54 2.96 -2.87
N GLU A 609 24.90 3.40 -3.95
CA GLU A 609 24.42 4.78 -4.12
C GLU A 609 22.98 4.99 -3.65
N THR A 610 22.25 3.92 -3.30
CA THR A 610 20.82 3.99 -2.94
C THR A 610 20.45 2.93 -1.90
N GLU A 611 19.63 3.31 -0.92
CA GLU A 611 19.05 2.40 0.06
C GLU A 611 17.75 1.76 -0.45
N ASP A 612 17.10 2.35 -1.47
CA ASP A 612 15.78 1.97 -2.00
C ASP A 612 15.85 0.83 -3.02
N ILE A 613 17.00 0.62 -3.66
CA ILE A 613 17.18 -0.36 -4.73
C ILE A 613 18.18 -1.42 -4.29
N THR A 614 17.74 -2.65 -4.15
CA THR A 614 18.59 -3.80 -3.80
C THR A 614 18.72 -4.78 -4.96
N ARG A 615 19.70 -5.70 -4.86
CA ARG A 615 19.91 -6.75 -5.88
C ARG A 615 18.67 -7.63 -6.06
N ASP A 616 17.88 -7.83 -5.01
CA ASP A 616 16.71 -8.69 -5.04
C ASP A 616 15.61 -8.16 -5.98
N GLY A 617 15.51 -6.83 -6.15
CA GLY A 617 14.56 -6.15 -7.03
C GLY A 617 15.02 -5.98 -8.48
N ILE A 618 16.14 -6.60 -8.91
CA ILE A 618 16.80 -6.32 -10.18
C ILE A 618 17.00 -7.57 -11.02
N ILE A 619 16.76 -7.44 -12.33
CA ILE A 619 17.08 -8.44 -13.36
C ILE A 619 17.91 -7.77 -14.45
N GLY A 620 19.21 -8.03 -14.47
CA GLY A 620 20.13 -7.26 -15.32
C GLY A 620 20.22 -5.82 -14.85
N GLY A 621 19.80 -4.86 -15.68
CA GLY A 621 19.58 -3.45 -15.30
C GLY A 621 18.12 -3.06 -15.21
N TYR A 622 17.20 -4.00 -15.37
CA TYR A 622 15.77 -3.80 -15.15
C TYR A 622 15.47 -3.81 -13.66
N VAL A 623 14.98 -2.71 -13.14
CA VAL A 623 14.72 -2.51 -11.71
C VAL A 623 13.22 -2.74 -11.43
N HIS A 624 12.85 -3.97 -11.09
CA HIS A 624 11.45 -4.29 -10.78
C HIS A 624 11.00 -3.70 -9.44
N GLY A 625 11.91 -3.63 -8.48
CA GLY A 625 11.68 -3.04 -7.17
C GLY A 625 11.51 -1.51 -7.17
N ASN A 626 11.41 -0.87 -8.37
CA ASN A 626 11.12 0.55 -8.50
C ASN A 626 10.17 0.84 -9.67
N GLU A 627 9.15 1.63 -9.45
CA GLU A 627 7.95 1.82 -10.25
C GLU A 627 8.16 2.34 -11.68
N PRO A 628 9.13 3.20 -11.98
CA PRO A 628 9.38 3.63 -13.37
C PRO A 628 9.65 2.49 -14.34
N SER A 629 10.03 1.31 -13.84
CA SER A 629 10.29 0.11 -14.65
C SER A 629 9.06 -0.76 -14.90
N HIS A 630 7.97 -0.61 -14.16
CA HIS A 630 6.84 -1.56 -14.16
C HIS A 630 6.17 -1.78 -15.52
N HIS A 631 6.18 -0.80 -16.42
CA HIS A 631 5.62 -0.92 -17.78
C HIS A 631 6.63 -1.49 -18.81
N VAL A 632 7.92 -1.53 -18.48
CA VAL A 632 9.01 -1.73 -19.44
C VAL A 632 8.95 -3.10 -20.14
N ALA A 633 8.64 -4.18 -19.40
CA ALA A 633 8.52 -5.52 -19.98
C ALA A 633 7.46 -5.61 -21.09
N TYR A 634 6.45 -4.75 -21.06
CA TYR A 634 5.36 -4.68 -22.02
C TYR A 634 5.69 -3.82 -23.26
N LEU A 635 6.80 -3.08 -23.26
CA LEU A 635 7.20 -2.24 -24.40
C LEU A 635 7.62 -3.04 -25.63
N TYR A 636 7.98 -4.31 -25.47
CA TYR A 636 8.24 -5.19 -26.61
C TYR A 636 7.01 -5.38 -27.52
N ASP A 637 5.77 -5.35 -26.95
CA ASP A 637 4.54 -5.41 -27.74
C ASP A 637 4.44 -4.28 -28.76
N TYR A 638 4.83 -3.07 -28.34
CA TYR A 638 4.83 -1.86 -29.18
C TYR A 638 5.95 -1.87 -30.23
N ALA A 639 7.02 -2.63 -29.96
CA ALA A 639 8.12 -2.84 -30.90
C ALA A 639 7.89 -4.03 -31.86
N GLY A 640 6.73 -4.71 -31.78
CA GLY A 640 6.37 -5.83 -32.63
C GLY A 640 7.00 -7.17 -32.23
N ALA A 641 7.44 -7.31 -30.97
CA ALA A 641 8.03 -8.53 -30.43
C ALA A 641 7.27 -9.07 -29.19
N PRO A 642 5.95 -9.35 -29.29
CA PRO A 642 5.13 -9.74 -28.12
C PRO A 642 5.61 -11.02 -27.43
N TRP A 643 6.28 -11.93 -28.14
CA TRP A 643 6.88 -13.11 -27.51
C TRP A 643 7.95 -12.76 -26.47
N LYS A 644 8.67 -11.62 -26.65
CA LYS A 644 9.63 -11.15 -25.64
C LYS A 644 8.94 -10.55 -24.42
N THR A 645 7.83 -9.82 -24.58
CA THR A 645 6.95 -9.45 -23.46
C THR A 645 6.58 -10.67 -22.62
N GLN A 646 6.09 -11.73 -23.29
CA GLN A 646 5.63 -12.94 -22.62
C GLN A 646 6.75 -13.63 -21.83
N GLU A 647 7.94 -13.73 -22.44
CA GLU A 647 9.13 -14.29 -21.81
C GLU A 647 9.58 -13.47 -20.61
N ARG A 648 9.67 -12.13 -20.73
CA ARG A 648 10.14 -11.25 -19.66
C ARG A 648 9.12 -11.17 -18.51
N VAL A 649 7.83 -11.09 -18.78
CA VAL A 649 6.78 -11.07 -17.77
C VAL A 649 6.83 -12.35 -16.92
N ARG A 650 6.90 -13.55 -17.55
CA ARG A 650 7.01 -14.82 -16.81
C ARG A 650 8.32 -14.91 -16.02
N MET A 651 9.43 -14.40 -16.58
CA MET A 651 10.71 -14.32 -15.87
C MET A 651 10.58 -13.45 -14.61
N ILE A 652 9.97 -12.26 -14.71
CA ILE A 652 9.78 -11.36 -13.56
C ILE A 652 8.89 -12.02 -12.51
N LEU A 653 7.74 -12.59 -12.91
CA LEU A 653 6.84 -13.29 -11.99
C LEU A 653 7.56 -14.38 -11.19
N ASN A 654 8.43 -15.15 -11.84
CA ASN A 654 9.15 -16.26 -11.22
C ASN A 654 10.34 -15.81 -10.35
N MET A 655 10.97 -14.66 -10.66
CA MET A 655 12.17 -14.22 -9.95
C MET A 655 11.88 -13.24 -8.82
N GLN A 656 10.79 -12.47 -8.92
CA GLN A 656 10.53 -11.36 -8.01
C GLN A 656 9.40 -11.62 -7.00
N TYR A 657 8.66 -12.74 -7.17
CA TYR A 657 7.52 -13.08 -6.33
C TYR A 657 7.56 -14.56 -5.93
N HIS A 658 7.59 -14.84 -4.62
CA HIS A 658 7.58 -16.22 -4.13
C HIS A 658 6.97 -16.32 -2.73
N ASN A 659 6.58 -17.53 -2.34
CA ASN A 659 5.88 -17.80 -1.09
C ASN A 659 6.89 -17.94 0.09
N ALA A 660 7.53 -16.82 0.45
CA ALA A 660 8.44 -16.75 1.60
C ALA A 660 8.40 -15.35 2.23
N SER A 661 8.97 -15.18 3.42
CA SER A 661 9.04 -13.88 4.10
C SER A 661 9.75 -12.79 3.27
N ASP A 662 10.73 -13.18 2.44
CA ASP A 662 11.44 -12.32 1.48
C ASP A 662 10.84 -12.37 0.06
N GLY A 663 9.58 -12.79 -0.06
CA GLY A 663 8.91 -13.07 -1.34
C GLY A 663 8.51 -11.87 -2.20
N LEU A 664 8.98 -10.66 -1.87
CA LEU A 664 8.85 -9.44 -2.68
C LEU A 664 10.23 -8.88 -2.97
N GLY A 665 10.53 -8.67 -4.25
CA GLY A 665 11.83 -8.18 -4.71
C GLY A 665 12.10 -6.69 -4.47
N GLY A 666 11.20 -5.95 -3.83
CA GLY A 666 11.31 -4.52 -3.49
C GLY A 666 10.13 -4.06 -2.67
N ASN A 667 10.04 -2.75 -2.45
CA ASN A 667 8.92 -2.12 -1.75
C ASN A 667 7.59 -2.50 -2.42
N ASP A 668 6.61 -2.95 -1.65
CA ASP A 668 5.26 -3.21 -2.21
C ASP A 668 4.55 -1.91 -2.61
N ASP A 669 4.99 -0.78 -2.08
CA ASP A 669 4.51 0.58 -2.32
C ASP A 669 3.00 0.70 -2.33
N THR A 670 2.46 0.50 -1.11
CA THR A 670 1.02 0.58 -0.84
C THR A 670 0.16 -0.33 -1.74
N GLY A 671 0.72 -1.47 -2.17
CA GLY A 671 0.03 -2.45 -3.00
C GLY A 671 0.31 -2.32 -4.50
N GLN A 672 1.19 -1.42 -4.93
CA GLN A 672 1.48 -1.23 -6.36
C GLN A 672 2.21 -2.43 -6.97
N MET A 673 3.25 -2.95 -6.31
CA MET A 673 3.96 -4.14 -6.78
C MET A 673 3.03 -5.37 -6.79
N SER A 674 2.20 -5.51 -5.76
CA SER A 674 1.16 -6.54 -5.69
C SER A 674 0.12 -6.41 -6.81
N ALA A 675 -0.30 -5.19 -7.17
CA ALA A 675 -1.22 -4.96 -8.30
C ALA A 675 -0.56 -5.29 -9.65
N TRP A 676 0.74 -5.04 -9.80
CA TRP A 676 1.51 -5.49 -10.97
C TRP A 676 1.49 -7.01 -11.10
N TYR A 677 1.74 -7.71 -9.98
CA TYR A 677 1.68 -9.18 -9.93
C TYR A 677 0.29 -9.70 -10.32
N ILE A 678 -0.78 -9.12 -9.78
CA ILE A 678 -2.17 -9.51 -10.08
C ILE A 678 -2.45 -9.38 -11.59
N PHE A 679 -2.20 -8.21 -12.17
CA PHE A 679 -2.42 -7.98 -13.59
C PHE A 679 -1.60 -8.91 -14.47
N SER A 680 -0.31 -9.03 -14.18
CA SER A 680 0.61 -9.84 -14.97
C SER A 680 0.27 -11.33 -14.90
N SER A 681 -0.14 -11.82 -13.71
CA SER A 681 -0.63 -13.20 -13.53
C SER A 681 -1.93 -13.49 -14.31
N LEU A 682 -2.79 -12.46 -14.47
CA LEU A 682 -4.01 -12.54 -15.28
C LEU A 682 -3.73 -12.41 -16.79
N GLY A 683 -2.51 -12.04 -17.18
CA GLY A 683 -2.05 -11.99 -18.57
C GLY A 683 -2.25 -10.65 -19.29
N PHE A 684 -2.47 -9.54 -18.59
CA PHE A 684 -2.55 -8.19 -19.20
C PHE A 684 -2.12 -7.11 -18.20
N TYR A 685 -1.74 -5.91 -18.69
CA TYR A 685 -1.22 -4.82 -17.86
C TYR A 685 -1.61 -3.43 -18.40
N PRO A 686 -1.95 -2.44 -17.54
CA PRO A 686 -2.25 -1.07 -17.93
C PRO A 686 -0.95 -0.26 -18.16
N VAL A 687 -0.33 -0.40 -19.32
CA VAL A 687 0.92 0.35 -19.65
C VAL A 687 0.74 1.85 -19.56
N VAL A 688 -0.46 2.33 -19.90
CA VAL A 688 -0.79 3.77 -20.00
C VAL A 688 -2.11 4.04 -19.28
N PRO A 689 -2.14 4.21 -17.96
CA PRO A 689 -3.33 4.68 -17.25
C PRO A 689 -3.85 5.99 -17.84
N GLY A 690 -5.17 6.12 -17.99
CA GLY A 690 -5.81 7.16 -18.82
C GLY A 690 -6.10 6.71 -20.25
N SER A 691 -5.64 5.51 -20.63
CA SER A 691 -6.03 4.79 -21.86
C SER A 691 -7.08 3.72 -21.54
N ASP A 692 -7.88 3.36 -22.54
CA ASP A 692 -8.86 2.26 -22.45
C ASP A 692 -8.26 0.87 -22.78
N VAL A 693 -6.94 0.80 -22.99
CA VAL A 693 -6.24 -0.38 -23.51
C VAL A 693 -5.26 -0.96 -22.48
N TYR A 694 -5.26 -2.27 -22.34
CA TYR A 694 -4.26 -3.08 -21.62
C TYR A 694 -3.39 -3.83 -22.62
N ALA A 695 -2.08 -3.85 -22.41
CA ALA A 695 -1.16 -4.70 -23.15
C ALA A 695 -1.30 -6.16 -22.67
N ILE A 696 -1.17 -7.12 -23.56
CA ILE A 696 -1.28 -8.55 -23.24
C ILE A 696 0.11 -9.13 -23.04
N GLY A 697 0.31 -9.74 -21.86
CA GLY A 697 1.52 -10.49 -21.51
C GLY A 697 1.34 -11.99 -21.64
N SER A 698 1.78 -12.72 -20.62
CA SER A 698 1.67 -14.18 -20.52
C SER A 698 0.99 -14.55 -19.20
N PRO A 699 -0.23 -15.07 -19.21
CA PRO A 699 -0.91 -15.46 -17.97
C PRO A 699 -0.12 -16.53 -17.22
N ALA A 700 -0.09 -16.42 -15.88
CA ALA A 700 0.59 -17.37 -15.01
C ALA A 700 -0.37 -18.25 -14.18
N VAL A 701 -1.68 -18.01 -14.26
CA VAL A 701 -2.73 -18.82 -13.62
C VAL A 701 -3.34 -19.79 -14.63
N ASP A 702 -3.92 -20.89 -14.16
CA ASP A 702 -4.64 -21.86 -15.02
C ASP A 702 -5.96 -21.29 -15.54
N GLY A 703 -6.54 -20.34 -14.81
CA GLY A 703 -7.75 -19.62 -15.17
C GLY A 703 -8.14 -18.63 -14.09
N ALA A 704 -9.00 -17.67 -14.43
CA ALA A 704 -9.52 -16.71 -13.47
C ALA A 704 -10.95 -16.26 -13.83
N VAL A 705 -11.67 -15.80 -12.79
CA VAL A 705 -12.97 -15.15 -12.93
C VAL A 705 -12.95 -13.84 -12.17
N LEU A 706 -13.12 -12.74 -12.90
CA LEU A 706 -13.32 -11.41 -12.32
C LEU A 706 -14.82 -11.19 -12.06
N HIS A 707 -15.20 -11.02 -10.81
CA HIS A 707 -16.56 -10.76 -10.37
C HIS A 707 -16.80 -9.25 -10.32
N LEU A 708 -17.39 -8.70 -11.38
CA LEU A 708 -17.59 -7.27 -11.52
C LEU A 708 -18.73 -6.76 -10.63
N GLU A 709 -18.63 -5.53 -10.11
CA GLU A 709 -19.69 -4.91 -9.28
C GLU A 709 -21.04 -4.75 -10.02
N SER A 710 -21.03 -4.82 -11.33
CA SER A 710 -22.25 -4.87 -12.16
C SER A 710 -23.02 -6.19 -12.08
N GLY A 711 -22.49 -7.21 -11.38
CA GLY A 711 -23.01 -8.57 -11.33
C GLY A 711 -22.58 -9.45 -12.51
N LYS A 712 -21.85 -8.90 -13.49
CA LYS A 712 -21.28 -9.67 -14.60
C LYS A 712 -19.97 -10.34 -14.19
N THR A 713 -19.53 -11.30 -15.00
CA THR A 713 -18.22 -11.95 -14.84
C THR A 713 -17.40 -11.81 -16.11
N PHE A 714 -16.09 -11.63 -15.94
CA PHE A 714 -15.13 -11.75 -17.04
C PHE A 714 -14.22 -12.94 -16.74
N ILE A 715 -14.23 -13.92 -17.65
CA ILE A 715 -13.51 -15.19 -17.48
C ILE A 715 -12.22 -15.15 -18.27
N ILE A 716 -11.13 -15.51 -17.63
CA ILE A 716 -9.82 -15.75 -18.24
C ILE A 716 -9.63 -17.26 -18.26
N ASP A 717 -9.57 -17.85 -19.46
CA ASP A 717 -9.45 -19.27 -19.70
C ASP A 717 -8.10 -19.54 -20.36
N VAL A 718 -7.24 -20.33 -19.73
CA VAL A 718 -5.88 -20.56 -20.21
C VAL A 718 -5.75 -22.03 -20.62
N LYS A 719 -5.48 -22.27 -21.89
CA LYS A 719 -5.29 -23.60 -22.44
C LYS A 719 -3.81 -23.92 -22.54
N ASN A 720 -3.45 -25.14 -22.16
CA ASN A 720 -2.06 -25.63 -22.15
C ASN A 720 -1.13 -24.79 -21.23
N GLN A 721 -1.64 -24.35 -20.08
CA GLN A 721 -0.79 -23.67 -19.09
C GLN A 721 0.31 -24.61 -18.58
N GLY A 722 1.47 -24.07 -18.24
CA GLY A 722 2.59 -24.79 -17.67
C GLY A 722 3.87 -23.95 -17.65
N ASP A 723 4.85 -24.38 -16.88
CA ASP A 723 6.10 -23.61 -16.63
C ASP A 723 6.89 -23.31 -17.90
N LYS A 724 6.87 -24.23 -18.89
CA LYS A 724 7.54 -24.06 -20.19
C LYS A 724 6.67 -23.37 -21.23
N ASN A 725 5.36 -23.36 -21.03
CA ASN A 725 4.39 -22.82 -21.99
C ASN A 725 4.18 -21.32 -21.71
N VAL A 726 5.22 -20.52 -21.95
CA VAL A 726 5.20 -19.08 -21.66
C VAL A 726 4.67 -18.25 -22.84
N TYR A 727 4.57 -18.82 -24.03
CA TYR A 727 4.20 -18.08 -25.24
C TYR A 727 2.73 -18.25 -25.59
N VAL A 728 2.09 -17.16 -25.98
CA VAL A 728 0.70 -17.11 -26.41
C VAL A 728 0.63 -17.32 -27.92
N GLN A 729 0.07 -18.45 -28.36
CA GLN A 729 -0.08 -18.80 -29.75
C GLN A 729 -1.31 -18.17 -30.41
N LYS A 730 -2.38 -18.06 -29.64
CA LYS A 730 -3.66 -17.57 -30.08
C LYS A 730 -4.43 -16.98 -28.91
N ILE A 731 -5.22 -15.94 -29.19
CA ILE A 731 -6.12 -15.32 -28.23
C ILE A 731 -7.51 -15.24 -28.86
N GLU A 732 -8.52 -15.59 -28.09
CA GLU A 732 -9.93 -15.42 -28.48
C GLU A 732 -10.66 -14.58 -27.43
N LEU A 733 -11.43 -13.60 -27.88
CA LEU A 733 -12.37 -12.85 -27.07
C LEU A 733 -13.80 -13.22 -27.46
N ASN A 734 -14.54 -13.82 -26.53
CA ASN A 734 -15.89 -14.34 -26.76
C ASN A 734 -15.98 -15.28 -27.98
N GLY A 735 -14.99 -16.17 -28.14
CA GLY A 735 -14.90 -17.16 -29.23
C GLY A 735 -14.47 -16.58 -30.58
N LYS A 736 -14.09 -15.32 -30.65
CA LYS A 736 -13.56 -14.68 -31.88
C LYS A 736 -12.07 -14.36 -31.72
N PRO A 737 -11.24 -14.58 -32.75
CA PRO A 737 -9.85 -14.22 -32.69
C PRO A 737 -9.66 -12.75 -32.33
N LEU A 738 -8.85 -12.47 -31.30
CA LEU A 738 -8.42 -11.12 -30.95
C LEU A 738 -7.20 -10.73 -31.80
N LYS A 739 -7.33 -9.66 -32.56
CA LYS A 739 -6.21 -9.16 -33.37
C LYS A 739 -5.30 -8.26 -32.52
N GLY A 740 -4.01 -8.54 -32.58
CA GLY A 740 -2.99 -7.83 -31.80
C GLY A 740 -2.98 -8.24 -30.31
N PHE A 741 -2.09 -7.62 -29.55
CA PHE A 741 -1.86 -7.90 -28.12
C PHE A 741 -2.43 -6.77 -27.25
N LYS A 742 -3.71 -6.40 -27.47
CA LYS A 742 -4.38 -5.30 -26.78
C LYS A 742 -5.80 -5.71 -26.37
N LEU A 743 -6.12 -5.58 -25.08
CA LEU A 743 -7.45 -5.81 -24.50
C LEU A 743 -8.05 -4.47 -24.08
N LYS A 744 -9.32 -4.22 -24.40
CA LYS A 744 -9.99 -2.96 -24.02
C LYS A 744 -10.68 -3.09 -22.67
N HIS A 745 -10.63 -2.01 -21.86
CA HIS A 745 -11.37 -1.92 -20.60
C HIS A 745 -12.87 -2.23 -20.77
N ALA A 746 -13.48 -1.65 -21.80
CA ALA A 746 -14.90 -1.88 -22.10
C ALA A 746 -15.24 -3.34 -22.38
N ASP A 747 -14.31 -4.14 -22.92
CA ASP A 747 -14.55 -5.57 -23.17
C ASP A 747 -14.54 -6.37 -21.87
N ILE A 748 -13.67 -6.01 -20.92
CA ILE A 748 -13.69 -6.59 -19.57
C ILE A 748 -15.01 -6.25 -18.86
N MET A 749 -15.39 -4.97 -18.85
CA MET A 749 -16.57 -4.49 -18.12
C MET A 749 -17.92 -4.94 -18.70
N LYS A 750 -17.96 -5.33 -19.98
CA LYS A 750 -19.13 -5.99 -20.58
C LYS A 750 -19.36 -7.40 -20.05
N GLY A 751 -18.33 -8.02 -19.46
CA GLY A 751 -18.31 -9.43 -19.14
C GLY A 751 -18.05 -10.29 -20.39
N GLY A 752 -17.88 -11.60 -20.18
CA GLY A 752 -17.58 -12.54 -21.25
C GLY A 752 -16.33 -13.36 -20.95
N LYS A 753 -15.62 -13.78 -22.00
CA LYS A 753 -14.46 -14.69 -21.86
C LYS A 753 -13.33 -14.33 -22.81
N ILE A 754 -12.11 -14.23 -22.27
CA ILE A 754 -10.87 -14.29 -23.05
C ILE A 754 -10.25 -15.68 -22.89
N THR A 755 -9.80 -16.28 -24.00
CA THR A 755 -9.11 -17.57 -23.98
C THR A 755 -7.72 -17.42 -24.55
N PHE A 756 -6.71 -17.81 -23.77
CA PHE A 756 -5.31 -17.88 -24.16
C PHE A 756 -4.95 -19.33 -24.53
N TYR A 757 -4.24 -19.52 -25.62
CA TYR A 757 -3.68 -20.81 -26.02
C TYR A 757 -2.17 -20.74 -25.91
N MET A 758 -1.62 -21.44 -24.90
CA MET A 758 -0.21 -21.37 -24.53
C MET A 758 0.65 -22.42 -25.23
N SER A 759 1.95 -22.15 -25.37
CA SER A 759 2.94 -23.03 -26.00
C SER A 759 4.35 -22.77 -25.47
N ASP A 760 5.23 -23.73 -25.63
CA ASP A 760 6.68 -23.63 -25.41
C ASP A 760 7.46 -22.96 -26.57
N LYS A 761 6.78 -22.60 -27.66
CA LYS A 761 7.40 -22.01 -28.86
C LYS A 761 6.84 -20.61 -29.12
N PRO A 762 7.70 -19.60 -29.38
CA PRO A 762 7.25 -18.26 -29.70
C PRO A 762 6.59 -18.18 -31.08
N VAL A 763 5.57 -17.33 -31.22
CA VAL A 763 5.07 -16.84 -32.50
C VAL A 763 5.80 -15.55 -32.82
N LYS A 764 6.68 -15.59 -33.83
CA LYS A 764 7.48 -14.43 -34.28
C LYS A 764 6.78 -13.67 -35.38
#